data_e0c42c5b3f0220678abb1db79aee1ef3
#
_entry.id   e0c42c5b3f0220678abb1db79aee1ef3
#
_cell.length_a   1.000
_cell.length_b   1.000
_cell.length_c   1.000
_cell.angle_alpha   90.00
_cell.angle_beta   90.00
_cell.angle_gamma   90.00
#
_symmetry.space_group_name_H-M   'P 1'
#
loop_
_entity.id
_entity.type
_entity.pdbx_description
1 polymer ?
#
loop_
_entity_poly.entity_id
_entity_poly.type
_entity_poly.pdbx_seq_one_letter_code
_entity_poly.pdbx_strand_id
1 'polypeptide(L)'
;MNRSSRSIWSLAWRESRTARRRLLLYMSSISLGVAALVAIDSFSANIIQSVKDQSRAIMGGDVSFNSNKPLPPAVDSLFDSLSRHGISFARVTTFPSMAVVPRTTGTRFVQVRGVTDNYPFYGEIITEPVGRWPLLQQGANAIVDPALLTSLNARVGDTLRLNFGTFTIVASIKDVPGAAGIAEMLGPRVFIPAKYIAETQLLVFGSIAERTVLAKLPSGVDPDKFIKPLKARLDQQQVRSRTVTQSEMATADAIENLSNFIGIVGLVALLLGGIGVASGVRAFVARKIDTVAVLRCLGASSGQVLAIYVAQAAVMGLAGAAAGAALGVAIQFALPQVLTEILPIDVQVNLVPSAVLTGLAVGGWIALIFALRPLLALRNISPLQTLRRDTDADVLRMRWTDVPRIVVNVALVLSVVLIALLRAQTAQQAIWMSGATGLAILALAASAALLSWAARKGLRTRWPYVVRQGVANLYRPGNQTRAVTLALGFGAFLVSTLYLVQNNLLRRFTTTAAESRGNVIFFDVQQDQATGLDSIVKSNGHEVIQVAPVITMRIAAINGKKVSDMRPVAPGARGRASWALRREFRSTFRDKPAASETIVGGKWFSANALKVAADTGEISLEEGIAKELNVKLGDVINWNVQGVEMPTRITSLRKVIWTRFEPNFFVVFPPPVLQAAPRQYLLLAQVKNPAAVTLLQRAVVNRFSNISSIDLTAIKRTVDRIVAKVSLAIRFMALFSVAVAIPVLFSAVSATRRARVREGVLLKTLGATRGQIARILLAEYSLLGALGGLTGMLLSIAGAWAVVRYIFKTPFAPALLPITGIAAVIVALTLLIGLLAGRDVFRETPIAALRDV
;
A
#
# COMPACT_ATOMS: atom_id res chain seq x y z
N MET A 1 16.13 46.42 -16.01
CA MET A 1 14.74 46.43 -15.43
C MET A 1 14.15 47.83 -15.62
N ASN A 2 13.17 47.97 -16.54
CA ASN A 2 12.55 49.26 -16.90
C ASN A 2 11.83 49.92 -15.69
N ARG A 3 11.78 51.25 -15.65
CA ARG A 3 11.06 52.04 -14.60
C ARG A 3 9.63 51.54 -14.35
N SER A 4 8.94 51.03 -15.36
CA SER A 4 7.60 50.46 -15.25
C SER A 4 7.55 49.14 -14.42
N SER A 5 8.58 48.31 -14.44
CA SER A 5 8.62 47.08 -13.67
C SER A 5 8.86 47.34 -12.18
N ARG A 6 9.68 48.32 -11.80
CA ARG A 6 9.88 48.75 -10.40
C ARG A 6 8.60 49.30 -9.77
N SER A 7 7.78 50.01 -10.53
CA SER A 7 6.49 50.53 -10.04
C SER A 7 5.46 49.42 -9.79
N ILE A 8 5.43 48.40 -10.67
CA ILE A 8 4.53 47.24 -10.51
C ILE A 8 4.84 46.47 -9.21
N TRP A 9 6.12 46.19 -8.94
CA TRP A 9 6.53 45.45 -7.75
C TRP A 9 6.28 46.25 -6.46
N SER A 10 6.53 47.56 -6.43
CA SER A 10 6.28 48.40 -5.27
C SER A 10 4.78 48.53 -4.95
N LEU A 11 3.93 48.63 -5.97
CA LEU A 11 2.47 48.62 -5.81
C LEU A 11 1.94 47.25 -5.34
N ALA A 12 2.43 46.17 -5.93
CA ALA A 12 2.08 44.81 -5.50
C ALA A 12 2.43 44.57 -4.04
N TRP A 13 3.59 45.04 -3.57
CA TRP A 13 4.04 44.91 -2.20
C TRP A 13 3.20 45.75 -1.21
N ARG A 14 2.90 47.01 -1.56
CA ARG A 14 2.03 47.88 -0.72
C ARG A 14 0.62 47.32 -0.58
N GLU A 15 0.03 46.87 -1.66
CA GLU A 15 -1.29 46.23 -1.67
C GLU A 15 -1.32 44.91 -0.90
N SER A 16 -0.22 44.16 -0.84
CA SER A 16 -0.15 42.91 -0.12
C SER A 16 -0.23 43.08 1.42
N ARG A 17 0.28 44.20 1.94
CA ARG A 17 0.30 44.47 3.38
C ARG A 17 -1.12 44.54 4.01
N THR A 18 -2.08 45.09 3.28
CA THR A 18 -3.47 45.25 3.74
C THR A 18 -4.28 43.94 3.68
N ALA A 19 -3.80 42.96 2.93
CA ALA A 19 -4.51 41.71 2.65
C ALA A 19 -3.92 40.48 3.38
N ARG A 20 -2.80 40.59 4.13
CA ARG A 20 -1.97 39.49 4.66
C ARG A 20 -2.77 38.40 5.39
N ARG A 21 -3.61 38.74 6.37
CA ARG A 21 -4.37 37.73 7.17
C ARG A 21 -5.33 36.87 6.35
N ARG A 22 -5.84 37.38 5.23
CA ARG A 22 -6.83 36.69 4.39
C ARG A 22 -6.14 35.88 3.30
N LEU A 23 -4.97 36.33 2.87
CA LEU A 23 -4.12 35.64 1.91
C LEU A 23 -3.48 34.38 2.53
N LEU A 24 -3.31 34.32 3.85
CA LEU A 24 -2.88 33.12 4.58
C LEU A 24 -3.77 31.89 4.32
N LEU A 25 -5.07 32.08 4.09
CA LEU A 25 -5.99 30.95 3.83
C LEU A 25 -5.75 30.26 2.49
N TYR A 26 -5.37 31.01 1.43
CA TYR A 26 -5.01 30.33 0.21
C TYR A 26 -3.58 29.78 0.25
N MET A 27 -2.69 30.44 0.98
CA MET A 27 -1.36 29.89 1.25
C MET A 27 -1.47 28.57 1.98
N SER A 28 -2.35 28.44 2.99
CA SER A 28 -2.52 27.17 3.73
C SER A 28 -3.03 26.03 2.86
N SER A 29 -3.92 26.29 1.88
CA SER A 29 -4.41 25.26 0.97
C SER A 29 -3.29 24.69 0.08
N ILE A 30 -2.42 25.58 -0.43
CA ILE A 30 -1.29 25.13 -1.27
C ILE A 30 -0.19 24.51 -0.41
N SER A 31 0.07 25.09 0.78
CA SER A 31 1.10 24.59 1.71
C SER A 31 0.84 23.14 2.11
N LEU A 32 -0.40 22.80 2.44
CA LEU A 32 -0.75 21.42 2.79
C LEU A 32 -0.61 20.47 1.59
N GLY A 33 -1.02 20.88 0.39
CA GLY A 33 -0.85 20.07 -0.82
C GLY A 33 0.62 19.81 -1.14
N VAL A 34 1.47 20.84 -1.06
CA VAL A 34 2.92 20.73 -1.27
C VAL A 34 3.58 19.93 -0.15
N ALA A 35 3.15 20.09 1.10
CA ALA A 35 3.67 19.34 2.24
C ALA A 35 3.46 17.83 2.05
N ALA A 36 2.26 17.41 1.59
CA ALA A 36 2.01 16.02 1.25
C ALA A 36 2.98 15.51 0.17
N LEU A 37 3.11 16.27 -0.91
CA LEU A 37 3.95 15.91 -2.04
C LEU A 37 5.42 15.73 -1.60
N VAL A 38 5.99 16.73 -0.93
CA VAL A 38 7.39 16.73 -0.48
C VAL A 38 7.65 15.62 0.55
N ALA A 39 6.75 15.44 1.52
CA ALA A 39 6.89 14.41 2.53
C ALA A 39 6.92 12.99 1.91
N ILE A 40 6.02 12.72 0.97
CA ILE A 40 5.90 11.43 0.29
C ILE A 40 7.12 11.15 -0.58
N ASP A 41 7.50 12.13 -1.41
CA ASP A 41 8.62 11.96 -2.35
C ASP A 41 9.96 11.80 -1.61
N SER A 42 10.18 12.63 -0.60
CA SER A 42 11.39 12.54 0.22
C SER A 42 11.47 11.22 0.97
N PHE A 43 10.37 10.77 1.57
CA PHE A 43 10.33 9.51 2.29
C PHE A 43 10.58 8.31 1.36
N SER A 44 9.94 8.29 0.19
CA SER A 44 10.16 7.24 -0.81
C SER A 44 11.61 7.20 -1.30
N ALA A 45 12.20 8.36 -1.59
CA ALA A 45 13.60 8.44 -2.03
C ALA A 45 14.56 7.95 -0.95
N ASN A 46 14.33 8.31 0.32
CA ASN A 46 15.14 7.82 1.43
C ASN A 46 15.05 6.30 1.62
N ILE A 47 13.85 5.72 1.50
CA ILE A 47 13.70 4.26 1.58
C ILE A 47 14.45 3.58 0.44
N ILE A 48 14.27 4.04 -0.81
CA ILE A 48 14.96 3.45 -1.97
C ILE A 48 16.47 3.55 -1.82
N GLN A 49 16.98 4.69 -1.34
CA GLN A 49 18.41 4.87 -1.08
C GLN A 49 18.90 3.94 0.03
N SER A 50 18.18 3.85 1.16
CA SER A 50 18.52 2.94 2.27
C SER A 50 18.51 1.46 1.83
N VAL A 51 17.59 1.06 0.94
CA VAL A 51 17.59 -0.28 0.34
C VAL A 51 18.85 -0.51 -0.47
N LYS A 52 19.24 0.44 -1.33
CA LYS A 52 20.46 0.33 -2.14
C LYS A 52 21.71 0.22 -1.30
N ASP A 53 21.82 1.07 -0.28
CA ASP A 53 23.00 1.12 0.59
C ASP A 53 23.14 -0.16 1.44
N GLN A 54 22.02 -0.77 1.84
CA GLN A 54 21.99 -1.95 2.68
C GLN A 54 21.80 -3.27 1.93
N SER A 55 21.57 -3.25 0.61
CA SER A 55 21.20 -4.45 -0.17
C SER A 55 22.25 -5.56 -0.13
N ARG A 56 23.54 -5.21 -0.18
CA ARG A 56 24.64 -6.18 -0.01
C ARG A 56 24.66 -6.81 1.37
N ALA A 57 24.44 -6.01 2.40
CA ALA A 57 24.38 -6.49 3.77
C ALA A 57 23.12 -7.34 4.01
N ILE A 58 21.97 -6.95 3.43
CA ILE A 58 20.72 -7.70 3.50
C ILE A 58 20.85 -9.08 2.83
N MET A 59 21.51 -9.16 1.68
CA MET A 59 21.76 -10.42 0.99
C MET A 59 22.90 -11.23 1.64
N GLY A 60 23.87 -10.56 2.25
CA GLY A 60 25.09 -11.15 2.81
C GLY A 60 26.14 -11.53 1.75
N GLY A 61 25.92 -11.17 0.47
CA GLY A 61 26.78 -11.46 -0.66
C GLY A 61 26.43 -10.67 -1.92
N ASP A 62 27.23 -10.75 -2.98
CA ASP A 62 26.94 -10.13 -4.28
C ASP A 62 25.97 -10.96 -5.13
N VAL A 63 26.02 -12.30 -4.98
CA VAL A 63 25.15 -13.27 -5.64
C VAL A 63 24.71 -14.33 -4.63
N SER A 64 23.43 -14.70 -4.63
CA SER A 64 22.92 -15.83 -3.85
C SER A 64 22.44 -16.96 -4.80
N PHE A 65 22.78 -18.20 -4.44
CA PHE A 65 22.34 -19.42 -5.08
C PHE A 65 21.49 -20.21 -4.10
N ASN A 66 20.22 -20.39 -4.41
CA ASN A 66 19.25 -21.00 -3.49
C ASN A 66 18.75 -22.34 -4.03
N SER A 67 18.76 -23.37 -3.18
CA SER A 67 18.20 -24.69 -3.47
C SER A 67 17.47 -25.24 -2.25
N ASN A 68 16.30 -25.87 -2.47
CA ASN A 68 15.59 -26.62 -1.44
C ASN A 68 16.07 -28.08 -1.32
N LYS A 69 17.04 -28.49 -2.12
CA LYS A 69 17.66 -29.84 -2.15
C LYS A 69 19.16 -29.75 -1.87
N PRO A 70 19.80 -30.87 -1.51
CA PRO A 70 21.26 -30.95 -1.54
C PRO A 70 21.77 -30.48 -2.91
N LEU A 71 22.85 -29.73 -2.93
CA LEU A 71 23.43 -29.24 -4.16
C LEU A 71 23.93 -30.47 -4.98
N PRO A 72 23.63 -30.52 -6.28
CA PRO A 72 24.20 -31.58 -7.14
C PRO A 72 25.72 -31.48 -7.19
N PRO A 73 26.47 -32.62 -7.28
CA PRO A 73 27.93 -32.64 -7.36
C PRO A 73 28.50 -31.76 -8.48
N ALA A 74 27.78 -31.67 -9.61
CA ALA A 74 28.12 -30.80 -10.73
C ALA A 74 28.08 -29.30 -10.41
N VAL A 75 27.29 -28.87 -9.43
CA VAL A 75 27.21 -27.48 -8.96
C VAL A 75 28.30 -27.24 -7.92
N ASP A 76 28.54 -28.18 -7.02
CA ASP A 76 29.62 -28.07 -6.05
C ASP A 76 30.99 -27.97 -6.76
N SER A 77 31.26 -28.82 -7.78
CA SER A 77 32.47 -28.74 -8.59
C SER A 77 32.60 -27.42 -9.38
N LEU A 78 31.48 -26.83 -9.80
CA LEU A 78 31.44 -25.47 -10.38
C LEU A 78 31.88 -24.43 -9.36
N PHE A 79 31.36 -24.46 -8.14
CA PHE A 79 31.73 -23.50 -7.08
C PHE A 79 33.23 -23.69 -6.69
N ASP A 80 33.75 -24.92 -6.63
CA ASP A 80 35.14 -25.18 -6.37
C ASP A 80 36.05 -24.62 -7.50
N SER A 81 35.60 -24.75 -8.77
CA SER A 81 36.30 -24.14 -9.90
C SER A 81 36.32 -22.60 -9.78
N LEU A 82 35.20 -21.99 -9.47
CA LEU A 82 35.07 -20.54 -9.33
C LEU A 82 35.86 -20.01 -8.10
N SER A 83 35.98 -20.80 -7.05
CA SER A 83 36.81 -20.46 -5.88
C SER A 83 38.29 -20.33 -6.25
N ARG A 84 38.79 -21.18 -7.12
CA ARG A 84 40.16 -21.09 -7.65
C ARG A 84 40.43 -19.83 -8.48
N HIS A 85 39.35 -19.18 -8.95
CA HIS A 85 39.42 -17.92 -9.70
C HIS A 85 39.16 -16.69 -8.81
N GLY A 86 39.28 -16.83 -7.49
CA GLY A 86 39.21 -15.73 -6.52
C GLY A 86 37.82 -15.35 -6.05
N ILE A 87 36.80 -16.19 -6.29
CA ILE A 87 35.45 -15.97 -5.76
C ILE A 87 35.31 -16.68 -4.41
N SER A 88 34.95 -15.95 -3.37
CA SER A 88 34.70 -16.54 -2.05
C SER A 88 33.24 -16.97 -1.89
N PHE A 89 33.02 -18.16 -1.31
CA PHE A 89 31.69 -18.69 -1.07
C PHE A 89 31.42 -18.89 0.43
N ALA A 90 30.23 -18.52 0.89
CA ALA A 90 29.69 -18.86 2.21
C ALA A 90 28.42 -19.68 2.04
N ARG A 91 28.25 -20.72 2.86
CA ARG A 91 27.10 -21.61 2.82
C ARG A 91 26.23 -21.37 4.06
N VAL A 92 24.94 -21.25 3.82
CA VAL A 92 23.90 -21.11 4.85
C VAL A 92 22.85 -22.18 4.60
N THR A 93 22.61 -23.03 5.58
CA THR A 93 21.51 -23.99 5.54
C THR A 93 20.47 -23.62 6.58
N THR A 94 19.27 -23.28 6.14
CA THR A 94 18.18 -22.86 7.01
C THR A 94 17.12 -23.98 7.06
N PHE A 95 16.74 -24.40 8.25
CA PHE A 95 15.72 -25.42 8.44
C PHE A 95 14.96 -25.18 9.76
N PRO A 96 13.68 -25.59 9.82
CA PRO A 96 12.88 -25.50 11.03
C PRO A 96 13.25 -26.62 12.01
N SER A 97 13.19 -26.34 13.33
CA SER A 97 13.39 -27.33 14.39
C SER A 97 12.69 -26.90 15.67
N MET A 98 12.67 -27.83 16.63
CA MET A 98 12.29 -27.53 18.00
C MET A 98 13.57 -27.41 18.84
N ALA A 99 13.74 -26.26 19.50
CA ALA A 99 14.81 -26.02 20.46
C ALA A 99 14.34 -26.36 21.87
N VAL A 100 15.16 -27.09 22.60
CA VAL A 100 14.91 -27.48 24.00
C VAL A 100 16.06 -27.00 24.87
N VAL A 101 15.75 -26.33 25.98
CA VAL A 101 16.72 -26.00 27.01
C VAL A 101 16.51 -26.96 28.20
N PRO A 102 17.41 -27.94 28.42
CA PRO A 102 17.20 -28.98 29.45
C PRO A 102 17.01 -28.42 30.85
N ARG A 103 17.73 -27.33 31.21
CA ARG A 103 17.65 -26.67 32.51
C ARG A 103 16.23 -26.17 32.84
N THR A 104 15.55 -25.56 31.87
CA THR A 104 14.20 -25.01 32.05
C THR A 104 13.10 -25.93 31.53
N THR A 105 13.50 -27.05 30.89
CA THR A 105 12.60 -27.93 30.16
C THR A 105 11.69 -27.21 29.14
N GLY A 106 12.01 -25.98 28.81
CA GLY A 106 11.32 -25.16 27.82
C GLY A 106 11.55 -25.66 26.39
N THR A 107 10.50 -25.67 25.61
CA THR A 107 10.52 -26.09 24.20
C THR A 107 9.93 -25.00 23.31
N ARG A 108 10.61 -24.67 22.21
CA ARG A 108 10.16 -23.61 21.29
C ARG A 108 10.52 -23.96 19.87
N PHE A 109 9.60 -23.67 18.94
CA PHE A 109 9.88 -23.70 17.52
C PHE A 109 10.89 -22.62 17.14
N VAL A 110 11.92 -22.98 16.36
CA VAL A 110 13.01 -22.10 15.94
C VAL A 110 13.35 -22.33 14.47
N GLN A 111 13.95 -21.32 13.87
CA GLN A 111 14.65 -21.42 12.60
C GLN A 111 16.15 -21.61 12.85
N VAL A 112 16.65 -22.78 12.56
CA VAL A 112 18.09 -23.06 12.66
C VAL A 112 18.78 -22.61 11.37
N ARG A 113 19.88 -21.87 11.53
CA ARG A 113 20.77 -21.41 10.45
C ARG A 113 22.16 -21.97 10.70
N GLY A 114 22.52 -23.01 9.96
CA GLY A 114 23.87 -23.53 9.95
C GLY A 114 24.74 -22.75 8.98
N VAL A 115 25.77 -22.04 9.47
CA VAL A 115 26.58 -21.10 8.71
C VAL A 115 28.05 -21.51 8.68
N THR A 116 28.73 -21.22 7.54
CA THR A 116 30.18 -21.37 7.42
C THR A 116 30.93 -20.16 7.97
N ASP A 117 32.25 -20.30 8.16
CA ASP A 117 33.11 -19.30 8.82
C ASP A 117 33.08 -17.92 8.15
N ASN A 118 32.92 -17.91 6.82
CA ASN A 118 32.97 -16.67 6.01
C ASN A 118 31.62 -15.91 5.98
N TYR A 119 30.60 -16.37 6.67
CA TYR A 119 29.29 -15.72 6.71
C TYR A 119 29.21 -14.70 7.86
N PRO A 120 28.67 -13.50 7.60
CA PRO A 120 28.31 -12.89 6.31
C PRO A 120 29.51 -12.20 5.63
N PHE A 121 29.48 -12.04 4.29
CA PHE A 121 30.51 -11.26 3.58
C PHE A 121 30.36 -9.76 3.73
N TYR A 122 29.12 -9.28 3.91
CA TYR A 122 28.77 -7.88 4.07
C TYR A 122 27.83 -7.71 5.27
N GLY A 123 28.01 -6.57 5.96
CA GLY A 123 27.31 -6.31 7.21
C GLY A 123 27.97 -7.02 8.40
N GLU A 124 27.58 -6.63 9.59
CA GLU A 124 28.10 -7.19 10.85
C GLU A 124 26.93 -7.71 11.68
N ILE A 125 27.06 -8.91 12.23
CA ILE A 125 26.08 -9.46 13.17
C ILE A 125 26.48 -9.00 14.56
N ILE A 126 25.67 -8.13 15.13
CA ILE A 126 25.91 -7.58 16.47
C ILE A 126 25.33 -8.55 17.49
N THR A 127 26.19 -8.96 18.43
CA THR A 127 25.80 -9.89 19.49
C THR A 127 25.75 -9.20 20.87
N GLU A 128 25.06 -9.81 21.80
CA GLU A 128 25.09 -9.43 23.23
C GLU A 128 25.48 -10.66 24.05
N PRO A 129 26.70 -10.66 24.72
CA PRO A 129 27.75 -9.61 24.74
C PRO A 129 28.35 -9.32 23.37
N VAL A 130 28.78 -8.08 23.15
CA VAL A 130 29.37 -7.60 21.89
C VAL A 130 30.64 -8.39 21.51
N GLY A 131 30.86 -8.63 20.22
CA GLY A 131 32.06 -9.27 19.69
C GLY A 131 32.09 -10.81 19.83
N ARG A 132 30.98 -11.44 20.19
CA ARG A 132 30.92 -12.90 20.39
C ARG A 132 30.60 -13.71 19.11
N TRP A 133 30.38 -13.06 17.97
CA TRP A 133 30.08 -13.77 16.71
C TRP A 133 31.16 -14.79 16.30
N PRO A 134 32.47 -14.50 16.39
CA PRO A 134 33.52 -15.47 16.03
C PRO A 134 33.54 -16.73 16.91
N LEU A 135 33.03 -16.66 18.14
CA LEU A 135 32.97 -17.83 19.04
C LEU A 135 32.01 -18.91 18.51
N LEU A 136 31.08 -18.54 17.61
CA LEU A 136 30.17 -19.50 17.00
C LEU A 136 30.94 -20.68 16.39
N GLN A 137 32.02 -20.42 15.68
CA GLN A 137 32.78 -21.44 14.94
C GLN A 137 33.79 -22.24 15.82
N GLN A 138 34.05 -21.81 17.06
CA GLN A 138 35.08 -22.39 17.94
C GLN A 138 34.62 -23.63 18.71
N GLY A 139 33.44 -24.20 18.38
CA GLY A 139 32.92 -25.41 19.02
C GLY A 139 31.45 -25.66 18.65
N ALA A 140 30.79 -26.56 19.37
CA ALA A 140 29.35 -26.76 19.28
C ALA A 140 28.62 -25.61 20.02
N ASN A 141 28.73 -24.41 19.48
CA ASN A 141 28.16 -23.19 20.02
C ASN A 141 26.91 -22.77 19.26
N ALA A 142 26.00 -22.05 19.96
CA ALA A 142 24.84 -21.44 19.37
C ALA A 142 24.74 -19.95 19.73
N ILE A 143 24.31 -19.13 18.76
CA ILE A 143 23.94 -17.74 19.00
C ILE A 143 22.45 -17.62 18.65
N VAL A 144 21.66 -17.07 19.58
CA VAL A 144 20.20 -17.19 19.53
C VAL A 144 19.52 -15.82 19.57
N ASP A 145 18.30 -15.73 19.03
CA ASP A 145 17.45 -14.54 19.16
C ASP A 145 17.12 -14.25 20.64
N PRO A 146 17.10 -12.98 21.11
CA PRO A 146 16.67 -12.61 22.47
C PRO A 146 15.27 -13.12 22.83
N ALA A 147 14.38 -13.17 21.83
CA ALA A 147 13.03 -13.73 22.01
C ALA A 147 13.03 -15.22 22.41
N LEU A 148 14.06 -15.98 22.01
CA LEU A 148 14.22 -17.37 22.43
C LEU A 148 14.63 -17.46 23.89
N LEU A 149 15.61 -16.66 24.34
CA LEU A 149 16.04 -16.61 25.74
C LEU A 149 14.88 -16.26 26.65
N THR A 150 14.11 -15.23 26.30
CA THR A 150 12.94 -14.81 27.09
C THR A 150 11.86 -15.90 27.12
N SER A 151 11.55 -16.52 25.97
CA SER A 151 10.46 -17.51 25.89
C SER A 151 10.78 -18.84 26.57
N LEU A 152 12.04 -19.22 26.63
CA LEU A 152 12.52 -20.45 27.27
C LEU A 152 13.07 -20.22 28.69
N ASN A 153 13.05 -18.98 29.19
CA ASN A 153 13.73 -18.57 30.43
C ASN A 153 15.18 -19.05 30.46
N ALA A 154 15.86 -18.97 29.30
CA ALA A 154 17.24 -19.41 29.10
C ALA A 154 18.20 -18.23 29.25
N ARG A 155 19.48 -18.54 29.53
CA ARG A 155 20.57 -17.57 29.70
C ARG A 155 21.74 -17.94 28.80
N VAL A 156 22.61 -16.97 28.53
CA VAL A 156 23.92 -17.24 27.92
C VAL A 156 24.69 -18.17 28.84
N GLY A 157 25.26 -19.25 28.30
CA GLY A 157 25.89 -20.35 28.99
C GLY A 157 25.02 -21.61 29.14
N ASP A 158 23.71 -21.51 28.93
CA ASP A 158 22.84 -22.68 28.95
C ASP A 158 23.09 -23.60 27.75
N THR A 159 22.72 -24.84 27.92
CA THR A 159 22.73 -25.85 26.85
C THR A 159 21.44 -25.79 26.04
N LEU A 160 21.55 -25.73 24.72
CA LEU A 160 20.47 -25.78 23.75
C LEU A 160 20.53 -27.14 23.02
N ARG A 161 19.46 -27.91 23.05
CA ARG A 161 19.34 -29.16 22.31
C ARG A 161 18.46 -28.97 21.08
N LEU A 162 19.03 -29.38 19.93
CA LEU A 162 18.32 -29.44 18.65
C LEU A 162 18.32 -30.91 18.18
N ASN A 163 17.24 -31.63 18.45
CA ASN A 163 17.13 -33.07 18.29
C ASN A 163 18.26 -33.80 19.04
N PHE A 164 19.23 -34.41 18.33
CA PHE A 164 20.39 -35.08 18.92
C PHE A 164 21.58 -34.16 19.12
N GLY A 165 21.66 -33.01 18.41
CA GLY A 165 22.73 -32.05 18.56
C GLY A 165 22.59 -31.21 19.84
N THR A 166 23.72 -31.01 20.55
CA THR A 166 23.80 -30.23 21.79
C THR A 166 24.74 -29.06 21.60
N PHE A 167 24.28 -27.84 21.90
CA PHE A 167 25.01 -26.60 21.67
C PHE A 167 25.04 -25.75 22.95
N THR A 168 26.13 -25.01 23.15
CA THR A 168 26.21 -24.01 24.22
C THR A 168 25.81 -22.64 23.71
N ILE A 169 24.87 -21.97 24.38
CA ILE A 169 24.46 -20.61 24.00
C ILE A 169 25.57 -19.64 24.43
N VAL A 170 26.34 -19.10 23.47
CA VAL A 170 27.48 -18.21 23.74
C VAL A 170 27.13 -16.73 23.72
N ALA A 171 26.01 -16.34 23.01
CA ALA A 171 25.53 -14.98 22.96
C ALA A 171 24.07 -14.93 22.44
N SER A 172 23.43 -13.77 22.64
CA SER A 172 22.20 -13.44 21.90
C SER A 172 22.47 -12.49 20.75
N ILE A 173 21.58 -12.46 19.79
CA ILE A 173 21.62 -11.55 18.64
C ILE A 173 21.05 -10.21 19.08
N LYS A 174 21.79 -9.11 18.82
CA LYS A 174 21.26 -7.76 18.97
C LYS A 174 20.75 -7.20 17.65
N ASP A 175 21.52 -7.42 16.58
CA ASP A 175 21.16 -6.99 15.24
C ASP A 175 21.76 -7.92 14.17
N VAL A 176 20.98 -8.14 13.10
CA VAL A 176 21.42 -8.91 11.92
C VAL A 176 20.99 -8.13 10.68
N PRO A 177 21.88 -7.80 9.77
CA PRO A 177 21.55 -7.12 8.54
C PRO A 177 20.46 -7.87 7.76
N GLY A 178 19.42 -7.15 7.33
CA GLY A 178 18.33 -7.75 6.56
C GLY A 178 17.33 -8.62 7.35
N ALA A 179 17.35 -8.54 8.64
CA ALA A 179 16.62 -9.39 9.57
C ALA A 179 15.10 -9.10 9.69
N ALA A 180 14.45 -8.49 8.73
CA ALA A 180 13.01 -8.26 8.81
C ALA A 180 12.29 -8.83 7.60
N GLY A 181 12.05 -10.12 7.61
CA GLY A 181 11.27 -10.83 6.59
C GLY A 181 10.15 -11.66 7.20
N ILE A 182 9.23 -12.13 6.33
CA ILE A 182 8.16 -13.07 6.72
C ILE A 182 8.75 -14.34 7.37
N ALA A 183 9.98 -14.71 7.02
CA ALA A 183 10.68 -15.86 7.61
C ALA A 183 10.92 -15.71 9.13
N GLU A 184 11.12 -14.49 9.63
CA GLU A 184 11.27 -14.22 11.06
C GLU A 184 9.96 -14.37 11.85
N MET A 185 8.83 -14.26 11.16
CA MET A 185 7.52 -14.50 11.75
C MET A 185 7.30 -15.98 12.09
N LEU A 186 8.05 -16.88 11.45
CA LEU A 186 7.91 -18.32 11.64
C LEU A 186 8.57 -18.84 12.93
N GLY A 187 9.49 -18.09 13.52
CA GLY A 187 10.14 -18.43 14.81
C GLY A 187 11.47 -17.74 15.04
N PRO A 188 11.95 -17.68 16.32
CA PRO A 188 13.25 -17.14 16.66
C PRO A 188 14.39 -17.88 15.93
N ARG A 189 15.45 -17.16 15.60
CA ARG A 189 16.63 -17.73 14.90
C ARG A 189 17.62 -18.33 15.88
N VAL A 190 18.23 -19.42 15.44
CA VAL A 190 19.35 -20.07 16.11
C VAL A 190 20.46 -20.27 15.09
N PHE A 191 21.60 -19.61 15.27
CA PHE A 191 22.79 -19.82 14.47
C PHE A 191 23.66 -20.92 15.09
N ILE A 192 24.08 -21.88 14.26
CA ILE A 192 25.03 -22.95 14.61
C ILE A 192 26.09 -23.06 13.51
N PRO A 193 27.30 -23.59 13.81
CA PRO A 193 28.28 -23.86 12.76
C PRO A 193 27.76 -24.93 11.77
N ALA A 194 27.97 -24.74 10.49
CA ALA A 194 27.52 -25.67 9.45
C ALA A 194 28.05 -27.10 9.65
N LYS A 195 29.23 -27.27 10.20
CA LYS A 195 29.90 -28.57 10.45
C LYS A 195 29.12 -29.46 11.40
N TYR A 196 28.33 -28.89 12.32
CA TYR A 196 27.54 -29.65 13.31
C TYR A 196 26.09 -29.95 12.86
N ILE A 197 25.67 -29.55 11.65
CA ILE A 197 24.33 -29.85 11.17
C ILE A 197 24.05 -31.35 11.12
N ALA A 198 25.02 -32.15 10.68
CA ALA A 198 24.88 -33.61 10.58
C ALA A 198 24.59 -34.26 11.93
N GLU A 199 25.19 -33.77 13.01
CA GLU A 199 25.00 -34.27 14.38
C GLU A 199 23.56 -34.09 14.89
N THR A 200 22.84 -33.10 14.35
CA THR A 200 21.43 -32.89 14.72
C THR A 200 20.51 -33.96 14.17
N GLN A 201 20.89 -34.69 13.11
CA GLN A 201 20.07 -35.67 12.39
C GLN A 201 18.68 -35.12 11.94
N LEU A 202 18.56 -33.79 11.78
CA LEU A 202 17.31 -33.14 11.38
C LEU A 202 17.12 -33.11 9.86
N LEU A 203 18.19 -33.26 9.09
CA LEU A 203 18.14 -33.25 7.62
C LEU A 203 18.10 -34.65 7.06
N VAL A 204 16.95 -35.31 7.19
CA VAL A 204 16.67 -36.62 6.58
C VAL A 204 15.96 -36.46 5.23
N PHE A 205 15.73 -37.57 4.52
CA PHE A 205 15.00 -37.52 3.25
C PHE A 205 13.60 -36.92 3.43
N GLY A 206 13.28 -35.89 2.64
CA GLY A 206 12.01 -35.16 2.70
C GLY A 206 11.98 -33.98 3.64
N SER A 207 13.02 -33.76 4.46
CA SER A 207 13.10 -32.59 5.36
C SER A 207 13.05 -31.27 4.60
N ILE A 208 12.40 -30.29 5.21
CA ILE A 208 12.31 -28.92 4.69
C ILE A 208 13.60 -28.19 5.02
N ALA A 209 14.45 -27.98 4.04
CA ALA A 209 15.65 -27.16 4.22
C ALA A 209 15.89 -26.25 3.02
N GLU A 210 16.28 -25.01 3.25
CA GLU A 210 16.76 -24.09 2.24
C GLU A 210 18.28 -23.99 2.34
N ARG A 211 18.94 -24.27 1.23
CA ARG A 211 20.41 -24.16 1.11
C ARG A 211 20.75 -22.97 0.27
N THR A 212 21.39 -21.99 0.88
CA THR A 212 21.85 -20.77 0.24
C THR A 212 23.37 -20.78 0.18
N VAL A 213 23.92 -20.62 -1.02
CA VAL A 213 25.35 -20.34 -1.22
C VAL A 213 25.46 -18.88 -1.61
N LEU A 214 26.20 -18.10 -0.84
CA LEU A 214 26.51 -16.70 -1.07
C LEU A 214 27.86 -16.59 -1.74
N ALA A 215 27.98 -15.74 -2.76
CA ALA A 215 29.23 -15.45 -3.42
C ALA A 215 29.64 -14.01 -3.20
N LYS A 216 30.92 -13.78 -2.87
CA LYS A 216 31.59 -12.49 -2.89
C LYS A 216 32.48 -12.43 -4.12
N LEU A 217 32.18 -11.50 -5.02
CA LEU A 217 32.92 -11.29 -6.25
C LEU A 217 34.12 -10.37 -6.04
N PRO A 218 35.18 -10.50 -6.86
CA PRO A 218 36.29 -9.54 -6.87
C PRO A 218 35.81 -8.13 -7.21
N SER A 219 36.52 -7.11 -6.73
CA SER A 219 36.20 -5.71 -6.97
C SER A 219 36.14 -5.41 -8.47
N GLY A 220 35.06 -4.78 -8.93
CA GLY A 220 34.84 -4.38 -10.33
C GLY A 220 34.10 -5.41 -11.19
N VAL A 221 33.79 -6.60 -10.67
CA VAL A 221 33.00 -7.60 -11.41
C VAL A 221 31.51 -7.30 -11.23
N ASP A 222 30.80 -7.12 -12.35
CA ASP A 222 29.36 -6.91 -12.38
C ASP A 222 28.63 -8.25 -12.11
N PRO A 223 27.81 -8.34 -11.02
CA PRO A 223 27.11 -9.56 -10.66
C PRO A 223 26.14 -10.07 -11.75
N ASP A 224 25.48 -9.19 -12.50
CA ASP A 224 24.56 -9.59 -13.55
C ASP A 224 25.26 -10.14 -14.78
N LYS A 225 26.42 -9.59 -15.15
CA LYS A 225 27.28 -10.12 -16.22
C LYS A 225 27.89 -11.45 -15.82
N PHE A 226 28.31 -11.60 -14.57
CA PHE A 226 28.86 -12.83 -14.04
C PHE A 226 27.86 -13.99 -14.08
N ILE A 227 26.61 -13.76 -13.65
CA ILE A 227 25.61 -14.84 -13.56
C ILE A 227 25.01 -15.25 -14.92
N LYS A 228 25.00 -14.34 -15.90
CA LYS A 228 24.32 -14.55 -17.19
C LYS A 228 24.74 -15.85 -17.93
N PRO A 229 26.04 -16.21 -18.07
CA PRO A 229 26.47 -17.46 -18.71
C PRO A 229 26.17 -18.71 -17.87
N LEU A 230 26.11 -18.57 -16.53
CA LEU A 230 25.89 -19.70 -15.61
C LEU A 230 24.41 -20.02 -15.40
N LYS A 231 23.52 -19.06 -15.65
CA LYS A 231 22.11 -19.15 -15.31
C LYS A 231 21.41 -20.36 -15.93
N ALA A 232 21.63 -20.63 -17.21
CA ALA A 232 20.99 -21.77 -17.90
C ALA A 232 21.40 -23.10 -17.25
N ARG A 233 22.68 -23.27 -16.93
CA ARG A 233 23.23 -24.48 -16.29
C ARG A 233 22.71 -24.64 -14.84
N LEU A 234 22.66 -23.58 -14.09
CA LEU A 234 22.11 -23.56 -12.70
C LEU A 234 20.62 -23.87 -12.69
N ASP A 235 19.87 -23.27 -13.60
CA ASP A 235 18.42 -23.48 -13.73
C ASP A 235 18.10 -24.96 -14.06
N GLN A 236 18.92 -25.62 -14.92
CA GLN A 236 18.78 -27.05 -15.20
C GLN A 236 18.98 -27.90 -13.95
N GLN A 237 19.90 -27.50 -13.07
CA GLN A 237 20.19 -28.16 -11.80
C GLN A 237 19.28 -27.70 -10.64
N GLN A 238 18.25 -26.90 -10.96
CA GLN A 238 17.27 -26.38 -9.97
C GLN A 238 17.89 -25.49 -8.89
N VAL A 239 19.02 -24.87 -9.17
CA VAL A 239 19.62 -23.86 -8.32
C VAL A 239 19.22 -22.48 -8.84
N ARG A 240 18.45 -21.74 -8.03
CA ARG A 240 18.02 -20.39 -8.34
C ARG A 240 19.12 -19.41 -7.99
N SER A 241 19.56 -18.62 -8.96
CA SER A 241 20.50 -17.53 -8.74
C SER A 241 19.78 -16.19 -8.66
N ARG A 242 20.24 -15.33 -7.76
CA ARG A 242 19.75 -13.97 -7.59
C ARG A 242 20.95 -13.05 -7.33
N THR A 243 21.06 -11.97 -8.09
CA THR A 243 22.08 -10.94 -7.87
C THR A 243 21.57 -9.88 -6.91
N VAL A 244 22.50 -9.13 -6.29
CA VAL A 244 22.16 -7.98 -5.43
C VAL A 244 21.34 -6.96 -6.20
N THR A 245 21.71 -6.67 -7.47
CA THR A 245 20.98 -5.74 -8.34
C THR A 245 19.52 -6.16 -8.59
N GLN A 246 19.29 -7.45 -8.82
CA GLN A 246 17.92 -8.00 -8.99
C GLN A 246 17.11 -7.93 -7.69
N SER A 247 17.77 -8.12 -6.55
CA SER A 247 17.13 -7.97 -5.24
C SER A 247 16.77 -6.53 -4.95
N GLU A 248 17.65 -5.59 -5.27
CA GLU A 248 17.43 -4.15 -5.19
C GLU A 248 16.23 -3.72 -6.05
N MET A 249 16.24 -4.12 -7.35
CA MET A 249 15.15 -3.81 -8.27
C MET A 249 13.81 -4.36 -7.78
N ALA A 250 13.75 -5.60 -7.37
CA ALA A 250 12.50 -6.20 -6.88
C ALA A 250 11.93 -5.51 -5.63
N THR A 251 12.80 -5.06 -4.73
CA THR A 251 12.40 -4.32 -3.53
C THR A 251 12.03 -2.88 -3.87
N ALA A 252 12.83 -2.23 -4.73
CA ALA A 252 12.54 -0.89 -5.23
C ALA A 252 11.20 -0.83 -5.98
N ASP A 253 10.90 -1.79 -6.86
CA ASP A 253 9.62 -1.88 -7.58
C ASP A 253 8.42 -2.00 -6.64
N ALA A 254 8.54 -2.77 -5.56
CA ALA A 254 7.48 -2.90 -4.57
C ALA A 254 7.23 -1.58 -3.82
N ILE A 255 8.31 -0.89 -3.43
CA ILE A 255 8.25 0.41 -2.75
C ILE A 255 7.75 1.48 -3.71
N GLU A 256 8.20 1.46 -4.96
CA GLU A 256 7.79 2.40 -5.99
C GLU A 256 6.30 2.27 -6.33
N ASN A 257 5.75 1.05 -6.41
CA ASN A 257 4.31 0.83 -6.59
C ASN A 257 3.49 1.42 -5.44
N LEU A 258 3.96 1.28 -4.20
CA LEU A 258 3.33 1.89 -3.03
C LEU A 258 3.46 3.42 -3.09
N SER A 259 4.63 3.94 -3.40
CA SER A 259 4.92 5.37 -3.57
C SER A 259 4.05 6.00 -4.64
N ASN A 260 3.88 5.35 -5.79
CA ASN A 260 3.03 5.80 -6.88
C ASN A 260 1.55 5.89 -6.45
N PHE A 261 1.07 4.88 -5.69
CA PHE A 261 -0.28 4.94 -5.13
C PHE A 261 -0.46 6.14 -4.18
N ILE A 262 0.49 6.34 -3.27
CA ILE A 262 0.48 7.45 -2.32
C ILE A 262 0.69 8.79 -3.06
N GLY A 263 1.51 8.81 -4.11
CA GLY A 263 1.75 9.96 -4.98
C GLY A 263 0.49 10.45 -5.71
N ILE A 264 -0.41 9.51 -6.11
CA ILE A 264 -1.74 9.86 -6.66
C ILE A 264 -2.55 10.64 -5.62
N VAL A 265 -2.55 10.18 -4.37
CA VAL A 265 -3.24 10.88 -3.26
C VAL A 265 -2.67 12.28 -3.07
N GLY A 266 -1.33 12.43 -3.12
CA GLY A 266 -0.65 13.73 -3.06
C GLY A 266 -1.02 14.66 -4.23
N LEU A 267 -1.09 14.14 -5.45
CA LEU A 267 -1.52 14.89 -6.63
C LEU A 267 -2.96 15.41 -6.48
N VAL A 268 -3.87 14.56 -6.03
CA VAL A 268 -5.28 14.95 -5.83
C VAL A 268 -5.41 15.96 -4.69
N ALA A 269 -4.62 15.82 -3.60
CA ALA A 269 -4.55 16.81 -2.54
C ALA A 269 -4.03 18.16 -3.05
N LEU A 270 -3.04 18.17 -3.93
CA LEU A 270 -2.50 19.37 -4.56
C LEU A 270 -3.52 20.04 -5.50
N LEU A 271 -4.28 19.26 -6.29
CA LEU A 271 -5.38 19.77 -7.11
C LEU A 271 -6.49 20.39 -6.25
N LEU A 272 -6.83 19.76 -5.13
CA LEU A 272 -7.77 20.31 -4.15
C LEU A 272 -7.25 21.64 -3.60
N GLY A 273 -5.95 21.72 -3.26
CA GLY A 273 -5.27 22.97 -2.90
C GLY A 273 -5.39 24.05 -3.99
N GLY A 274 -5.21 23.68 -5.26
CA GLY A 274 -5.41 24.57 -6.41
C GLY A 274 -6.85 25.10 -6.52
N ILE A 275 -7.86 24.26 -6.31
CA ILE A 275 -9.28 24.69 -6.24
C ILE A 275 -9.49 25.70 -5.10
N GLY A 276 -8.82 25.48 -3.95
CA GLY A 276 -8.82 26.40 -2.82
C GLY A 276 -8.22 27.76 -3.19
N VAL A 277 -7.06 27.77 -3.90
CA VAL A 277 -6.44 28.98 -4.44
C VAL A 277 -7.40 29.70 -5.40
N ALA A 278 -7.98 29.00 -6.38
CA ALA A 278 -8.93 29.60 -7.32
C ALA A 278 -10.13 30.26 -6.62
N SER A 279 -10.67 29.61 -5.58
CA SER A 279 -11.79 30.12 -4.80
C SER A 279 -11.38 31.36 -3.97
N GLY A 280 -10.20 31.31 -3.34
CA GLY A 280 -9.65 32.41 -2.57
C GLY A 280 -9.30 33.63 -3.42
N VAL A 281 -8.65 33.42 -4.57
CA VAL A 281 -8.32 34.49 -5.52
C VAL A 281 -9.60 35.11 -6.09
N ARG A 282 -10.64 34.32 -6.39
CA ARG A 282 -11.94 34.85 -6.81
C ARG A 282 -12.54 35.78 -5.75
N ALA A 283 -12.51 35.39 -4.46
CA ALA A 283 -12.96 36.23 -3.35
C ALA A 283 -12.13 37.49 -3.18
N PHE A 284 -10.84 37.40 -3.47
CA PHE A 284 -9.93 38.54 -3.45
C PHE A 284 -10.23 39.52 -4.59
N VAL A 285 -10.38 39.02 -5.82
CA VAL A 285 -10.72 39.81 -7.02
C VAL A 285 -12.03 40.55 -6.82
N ALA A 286 -13.07 39.88 -6.32
CA ALA A 286 -14.37 40.53 -6.07
C ALA A 286 -14.29 41.73 -5.12
N ARG A 287 -13.33 41.77 -4.20
CA ARG A 287 -13.10 42.88 -3.29
C ARG A 287 -12.27 44.02 -3.84
N LYS A 288 -11.52 43.72 -4.90
CA LYS A 288 -10.60 44.66 -5.52
C LYS A 288 -11.16 45.34 -6.76
N ILE A 289 -12.44 45.06 -7.11
CA ILE A 289 -13.10 45.65 -8.31
C ILE A 289 -13.02 47.19 -8.26
N ASP A 290 -13.37 47.82 -7.12
CA ASP A 290 -13.33 49.27 -6.94
C ASP A 290 -11.90 49.82 -7.07
N THR A 291 -10.91 49.17 -6.46
CA THR A 291 -9.50 49.54 -6.55
C THR A 291 -9.01 49.45 -7.98
N VAL A 292 -9.41 48.39 -8.74
CA VAL A 292 -9.07 48.18 -10.13
C VAL A 292 -9.70 49.28 -11.00
N ALA A 293 -10.97 49.62 -10.78
CA ALA A 293 -11.65 50.66 -11.52
C ALA A 293 -10.99 52.02 -11.31
N VAL A 294 -10.63 52.38 -10.05
CA VAL A 294 -9.85 53.59 -9.74
C VAL A 294 -8.48 53.60 -10.47
N LEU A 295 -7.72 52.53 -10.41
CA LEU A 295 -6.44 52.43 -11.12
C LEU A 295 -6.61 52.63 -12.63
N ARG A 296 -7.70 52.12 -13.20
CA ARG A 296 -8.01 52.33 -14.63
C ARG A 296 -8.44 53.76 -14.94
N CYS A 297 -9.17 54.41 -14.07
CA CYS A 297 -9.47 55.84 -14.17
C CYS A 297 -8.22 56.71 -14.11
N LEU A 298 -7.18 56.25 -13.37
CA LEU A 298 -5.86 56.91 -13.28
C LEU A 298 -4.94 56.58 -14.48
N GLY A 299 -5.45 55.89 -15.50
CA GLY A 299 -4.72 55.61 -16.74
C GLY A 299 -3.99 54.25 -16.80
N ALA A 300 -4.15 53.37 -15.81
CA ALA A 300 -3.53 52.05 -15.87
C ALA A 300 -4.20 51.18 -16.93
N SER A 301 -3.40 50.52 -17.78
CA SER A 301 -3.91 49.58 -18.76
C SER A 301 -4.39 48.29 -18.12
N SER A 302 -5.33 47.55 -18.78
CA SER A 302 -5.82 46.25 -18.29
C SER A 302 -4.70 45.24 -18.10
N GLY A 303 -3.67 45.28 -18.95
CA GLY A 303 -2.48 44.42 -18.86
C GLY A 303 -1.62 44.74 -17.63
N GLN A 304 -1.41 46.04 -17.31
CA GLN A 304 -0.66 46.44 -16.11
C GLN A 304 -1.36 46.04 -14.84
N VAL A 305 -2.68 46.20 -14.75
CA VAL A 305 -3.48 45.79 -13.61
C VAL A 305 -3.42 44.27 -13.45
N LEU A 306 -3.60 43.50 -14.52
CA LEU A 306 -3.48 42.05 -14.51
C LEU A 306 -2.08 41.61 -14.03
N ALA A 307 -1.01 42.23 -14.55
CA ALA A 307 0.37 41.92 -14.18
C ALA A 307 0.65 42.14 -12.68
N ILE A 308 0.10 43.21 -12.08
CA ILE A 308 0.24 43.49 -10.65
C ILE A 308 -0.36 42.34 -9.81
N TYR A 309 -1.58 41.92 -10.15
CA TYR A 309 -2.25 40.91 -9.36
C TYR A 309 -1.73 39.48 -9.67
N VAL A 310 -1.26 39.18 -10.88
CA VAL A 310 -0.56 37.92 -11.21
C VAL A 310 0.78 37.84 -10.46
N ALA A 311 1.57 38.90 -10.44
CA ALA A 311 2.83 38.97 -9.68
C ALA A 311 2.56 38.72 -8.17
N GLN A 312 1.51 39.34 -7.63
CA GLN A 312 1.11 39.14 -6.25
C GLN A 312 0.69 37.67 -5.98
N ALA A 313 -0.11 37.06 -6.84
CA ALA A 313 -0.50 35.66 -6.74
C ALA A 313 0.70 34.70 -6.85
N ALA A 314 1.67 34.99 -7.73
CA ALA A 314 2.88 34.21 -7.89
C ALA A 314 3.77 34.25 -6.63
N VAL A 315 4.04 35.42 -6.07
CA VAL A 315 4.82 35.56 -4.83
C VAL A 315 4.17 34.80 -3.69
N MET A 316 2.84 34.89 -3.57
CA MET A 316 2.11 34.21 -2.51
C MET A 316 2.04 32.71 -2.73
N GLY A 317 1.88 32.26 -3.99
CA GLY A 317 1.91 30.85 -4.35
C GLY A 317 3.28 30.23 -4.02
N LEU A 318 4.37 30.93 -4.34
CA LEU A 318 5.74 30.51 -3.99
C LEU A 318 5.96 30.50 -2.48
N ALA A 319 5.50 31.52 -1.76
CA ALA A 319 5.60 31.55 -0.29
C ALA A 319 4.79 30.40 0.36
N GLY A 320 3.59 30.12 -0.18
CA GLY A 320 2.78 28.96 0.25
C GLY A 320 3.47 27.63 -0.06
N ALA A 321 4.06 27.49 -1.25
CA ALA A 321 4.82 26.31 -1.63
C ALA A 321 6.07 26.12 -0.76
N ALA A 322 6.79 27.22 -0.43
CA ALA A 322 7.96 27.17 0.47
C ALA A 322 7.56 26.75 1.90
N ALA A 323 6.47 27.32 2.44
CA ALA A 323 5.93 26.89 3.73
C ALA A 323 5.48 25.42 3.71
N GLY A 324 4.87 24.98 2.59
CA GLY A 324 4.49 23.59 2.38
C GLY A 324 5.71 22.67 2.30
N ALA A 325 6.75 23.06 1.57
CA ALA A 325 7.97 22.28 1.49
C ALA A 325 8.65 22.13 2.86
N ALA A 326 8.71 23.22 3.65
CA ALA A 326 9.24 23.18 5.01
C ALA A 326 8.43 22.24 5.92
N LEU A 327 7.09 22.30 5.85
CA LEU A 327 6.20 21.36 6.56
C LEU A 327 6.41 19.92 6.09
N GLY A 328 6.54 19.68 4.77
CA GLY A 328 6.80 18.35 4.21
C GLY A 328 8.11 17.74 4.71
N VAL A 329 9.17 18.55 4.77
CA VAL A 329 10.45 18.15 5.36
C VAL A 329 10.28 17.84 6.85
N ALA A 330 9.55 18.66 7.61
CA ALA A 330 9.29 18.37 9.03
C ALA A 330 8.53 17.05 9.23
N ILE A 331 7.50 16.78 8.41
CA ILE A 331 6.75 15.52 8.42
C ILE A 331 7.66 14.35 8.08
N GLN A 332 8.58 14.50 7.12
CA GLN A 332 9.54 13.48 6.72
C GLN A 332 10.39 13.00 7.91
N PHE A 333 10.82 13.89 8.81
CA PHE A 333 11.57 13.51 10.01
C PHE A 333 10.71 12.86 11.09
N ALA A 334 9.42 13.18 11.14
CA ALA A 334 8.49 12.56 12.09
C ALA A 334 7.99 11.17 11.65
N LEU A 335 7.86 10.94 10.35
CA LEU A 335 7.27 9.73 9.76
C LEU A 335 8.01 8.44 10.11
N PRO A 336 9.35 8.36 10.09
CA PRO A 336 10.08 7.15 10.47
C PRO A 336 9.82 6.72 11.91
N GLN A 337 9.68 7.65 12.86
CA GLN A 337 9.39 7.32 14.26
C GLN A 337 8.09 6.52 14.43
N VAL A 338 7.15 6.68 13.47
CA VAL A 338 5.89 5.93 13.44
C VAL A 338 6.03 4.62 12.65
N LEU A 339 6.97 4.55 11.69
CA LEU A 339 7.08 3.46 10.72
C LEU A 339 8.30 2.56 10.93
N THR A 340 9.27 2.92 11.79
CA THR A 340 10.52 2.15 12.02
C THR A 340 10.30 0.68 12.37
N GLU A 341 9.23 0.37 13.10
CA GLU A 341 8.92 -1.02 13.43
C GLU A 341 8.23 -1.83 12.29
N ILE A 342 7.92 -1.18 11.16
CA ILE A 342 7.25 -1.81 10.00
C ILE A 342 8.26 -2.16 8.92
N LEU A 343 9.28 -1.31 8.76
CA LEU A 343 10.28 -1.43 7.71
C LEU A 343 11.44 -2.32 8.16
N PRO A 344 11.84 -3.31 7.34
CA PRO A 344 12.97 -4.20 7.63
C PRO A 344 14.34 -3.54 7.44
N ILE A 345 14.39 -2.22 7.38
CA ILE A 345 15.55 -1.45 6.96
C ILE A 345 15.64 -0.22 7.86
N ASP A 346 16.83 0.07 8.35
CA ASP A 346 17.10 1.35 9.00
C ASP A 346 17.07 2.47 7.97
N VAL A 347 15.95 3.21 7.96
CA VAL A 347 15.78 4.33 7.05
C VAL A 347 16.56 5.53 7.55
N GLN A 348 17.68 5.81 6.91
CA GLN A 348 18.42 7.06 7.14
C GLN A 348 17.65 8.21 6.49
N VAL A 349 17.14 9.11 7.31
CA VAL A 349 16.38 10.27 6.84
C VAL A 349 17.34 11.39 6.48
N ASN A 350 17.59 11.54 5.20
CA ASN A 350 18.37 12.64 4.63
C ASN A 350 17.44 13.63 3.94
N LEU A 351 17.85 14.91 3.91
CA LEU A 351 17.14 15.92 3.14
C LEU A 351 17.31 15.62 1.65
N VAL A 352 16.19 15.51 0.93
CA VAL A 352 16.16 15.19 -0.51
C VAL A 352 15.90 16.48 -1.28
N PRO A 353 16.94 17.17 -1.80
CA PRO A 353 16.78 18.47 -2.48
C PRO A 353 15.87 18.40 -3.73
N SER A 354 15.92 17.29 -4.45
CA SER A 354 15.08 17.07 -5.64
C SER A 354 13.58 17.07 -5.31
N ALA A 355 13.17 16.44 -4.21
CA ALA A 355 11.78 16.43 -3.76
C ALA A 355 11.30 17.81 -3.33
N VAL A 356 12.16 18.58 -2.63
CA VAL A 356 11.88 19.95 -2.22
C VAL A 356 11.72 20.86 -3.44
N LEU A 357 12.65 20.80 -4.39
CA LEU A 357 12.61 21.59 -5.62
C LEU A 357 11.38 21.24 -6.48
N THR A 358 11.07 19.95 -6.62
CA THR A 358 9.87 19.49 -7.33
C THR A 358 8.60 20.01 -6.65
N GLY A 359 8.52 19.93 -5.33
CA GLY A 359 7.39 20.45 -4.55
C GLY A 359 7.21 21.96 -4.72
N LEU A 360 8.31 22.74 -4.68
CA LEU A 360 8.31 24.18 -4.92
C LEU A 360 7.85 24.52 -6.34
N ALA A 361 8.41 23.84 -7.34
CA ALA A 361 8.09 24.08 -8.75
C ALA A 361 6.64 23.73 -9.08
N VAL A 362 6.19 22.54 -8.70
CA VAL A 362 4.82 22.06 -8.98
C VAL A 362 3.80 22.87 -8.17
N GLY A 363 4.08 23.12 -6.89
CA GLY A 363 3.20 23.91 -6.02
C GLY A 363 3.06 25.34 -6.49
N GLY A 364 4.18 26.01 -6.81
CA GLY A 364 4.19 27.36 -7.37
C GLY A 364 3.46 27.46 -8.71
N TRP A 365 3.68 26.48 -9.60
CA TRP A 365 3.00 26.40 -10.90
C TRP A 365 1.49 26.23 -10.75
N ILE A 366 1.04 25.29 -9.92
CA ILE A 366 -0.39 25.04 -9.68
C ILE A 366 -1.04 26.26 -9.03
N ALA A 367 -0.38 26.91 -8.05
CA ALA A 367 -0.88 28.14 -7.47
C ALA A 367 -1.11 29.23 -8.52
N LEU A 368 -0.14 29.40 -9.44
CA LEU A 368 -0.21 30.40 -10.49
C LEU A 368 -1.32 30.09 -11.49
N ILE A 369 -1.38 28.85 -12.03
CA ILE A 369 -2.33 28.50 -13.08
C ILE A 369 -3.79 28.54 -12.61
N PHE A 370 -4.04 28.08 -11.35
CA PHE A 370 -5.37 28.16 -10.74
C PHE A 370 -5.79 29.59 -10.36
N ALA A 371 -4.83 30.46 -10.00
CA ALA A 371 -5.07 31.87 -9.75
C ALA A 371 -5.35 32.65 -11.03
N LEU A 372 -4.73 32.27 -12.14
CA LEU A 372 -4.82 33.00 -13.41
C LEU A 372 -6.25 33.08 -13.94
N ARG A 373 -7.02 32.00 -13.81
CA ARG A 373 -8.42 31.94 -14.29
C ARG A 373 -9.34 33.01 -13.67
N PRO A 374 -9.41 33.22 -12.34
CA PRO A 374 -10.19 34.29 -11.76
C PRO A 374 -9.56 35.69 -11.99
N LEU A 375 -8.23 35.79 -12.09
CA LEU A 375 -7.56 37.08 -12.36
C LEU A 375 -7.84 37.62 -13.76
N LEU A 376 -8.03 36.74 -14.77
CA LEU A 376 -8.40 37.19 -16.12
C LEU A 376 -9.69 38.01 -16.17
N ALA A 377 -10.60 37.84 -15.22
CA ALA A 377 -11.83 38.61 -15.12
C ALA A 377 -11.56 40.09 -14.86
N LEU A 378 -10.39 40.49 -14.33
CA LEU A 378 -9.99 41.88 -14.11
C LEU A 378 -9.84 42.67 -15.42
N ARG A 379 -9.61 41.97 -16.54
CA ARG A 379 -9.49 42.64 -17.88
C ARG A 379 -10.80 43.30 -18.30
N ASN A 380 -11.93 42.77 -17.86
CA ASN A 380 -13.26 43.19 -18.33
C ASN A 380 -13.88 44.27 -17.43
N ILE A 381 -13.17 44.70 -16.38
CA ILE A 381 -13.67 45.76 -15.49
C ILE A 381 -13.56 47.11 -16.20
N SER A 382 -14.73 47.77 -16.43
CA SER A 382 -14.84 49.10 -17.01
C SER A 382 -14.60 50.20 -15.96
N PRO A 383 -13.94 51.36 -16.30
CA PRO A 383 -13.86 52.53 -15.44
C PRO A 383 -15.23 53.04 -14.95
N LEU A 384 -16.26 52.95 -15.80
CA LEU A 384 -17.62 53.40 -15.49
C LEU A 384 -18.34 52.57 -14.39
N GLN A 385 -17.77 51.41 -14.01
CA GLN A 385 -18.39 50.52 -12.98
C GLN A 385 -18.31 51.09 -11.58
N THR A 386 -17.37 52.02 -11.30
CA THR A 386 -17.37 52.77 -10.03
C THR A 386 -18.62 53.64 -9.85
N LEU A 387 -19.28 54.05 -10.94
CA LEU A 387 -20.47 54.84 -10.96
C LEU A 387 -21.79 54.01 -10.91
N ARG A 388 -21.74 52.75 -11.29
CA ARG A 388 -22.90 51.83 -11.26
C ARG A 388 -22.75 50.79 -10.17
N ARG A 389 -23.26 51.09 -8.98
CA ARG A 389 -23.18 50.23 -7.76
C ARG A 389 -23.91 48.88 -7.83
N ASP A 390 -24.71 48.60 -8.88
CA ASP A 390 -25.70 47.50 -8.84
C ASP A 390 -25.37 46.22 -9.63
N THR A 391 -24.15 46.07 -10.22
CA THR A 391 -23.89 44.97 -11.16
C THR A 391 -22.68 44.09 -10.83
N ASP A 392 -22.34 43.88 -9.57
CA ASP A 392 -21.12 43.17 -9.15
C ASP A 392 -21.03 41.69 -9.60
N ALA A 393 -22.14 41.00 -9.83
CA ALA A 393 -22.12 39.56 -10.16
C ALA A 393 -21.91 39.26 -11.65
N ASP A 394 -22.38 40.13 -12.55
CA ASP A 394 -22.27 39.87 -14.01
C ASP A 394 -20.92 40.29 -14.60
N VAL A 395 -20.21 41.19 -13.96
CA VAL A 395 -18.89 41.70 -14.37
C VAL A 395 -17.81 40.60 -14.37
N LEU A 396 -17.93 39.63 -13.48
CA LEU A 396 -16.99 38.51 -13.38
C LEU A 396 -17.35 37.33 -14.32
N ARG A 397 -18.44 37.45 -15.12
CA ARG A 397 -18.81 36.46 -16.10
C ARG A 397 -18.03 36.65 -17.40
N MET A 398 -17.07 35.76 -17.63
CA MET A 398 -16.39 35.64 -18.94
C MET A 398 -17.22 34.73 -19.86
N ARG A 399 -17.30 35.09 -21.14
CA ARG A 399 -17.93 34.24 -22.17
C ARG A 399 -17.13 32.96 -22.37
N TRP A 400 -17.79 31.88 -22.76
CA TRP A 400 -17.12 30.59 -23.01
C TRP A 400 -16.13 30.66 -24.18
N THR A 401 -16.33 31.58 -25.09
CA THR A 401 -15.57 31.82 -26.31
C THR A 401 -14.36 32.72 -26.13
N ASP A 402 -14.11 33.27 -24.92
CA ASP A 402 -12.96 34.13 -24.67
C ASP A 402 -11.64 33.37 -24.80
N VAL A 403 -10.82 33.72 -25.79
CA VAL A 403 -9.54 33.05 -26.10
C VAL A 403 -8.62 32.95 -24.88
N PRO A 404 -8.40 33.99 -24.04
CA PRO A 404 -7.52 33.87 -22.87
C PRO A 404 -8.03 32.83 -21.86
N ARG A 405 -9.35 32.69 -21.75
CA ARG A 405 -9.97 31.68 -20.87
C ARG A 405 -9.75 30.27 -21.38
N ILE A 406 -9.88 30.07 -22.70
CA ILE A 406 -9.65 28.76 -23.35
C ILE A 406 -8.18 28.37 -23.14
N VAL A 407 -7.25 29.30 -23.40
CA VAL A 407 -5.81 29.06 -23.21
C VAL A 407 -5.49 28.63 -21.78
N VAL A 408 -6.02 29.33 -20.76
CA VAL A 408 -5.78 28.95 -19.35
C VAL A 408 -6.41 27.62 -19.00
N ASN A 409 -7.61 27.30 -19.50
CA ASN A 409 -8.24 26.00 -19.27
C ASN A 409 -7.42 24.87 -19.94
N VAL A 410 -6.94 25.06 -21.15
CA VAL A 410 -6.07 24.11 -21.87
C VAL A 410 -4.75 23.93 -21.11
N ALA A 411 -4.13 25.03 -20.69
CA ALA A 411 -2.90 24.98 -19.89
C ALA A 411 -3.09 24.24 -18.56
N LEU A 412 -4.26 24.39 -17.91
CA LEU A 412 -4.60 23.67 -16.69
C LEU A 412 -4.73 22.16 -16.95
N VAL A 413 -5.45 21.76 -18.00
CA VAL A 413 -5.58 20.35 -18.38
C VAL A 413 -4.21 19.77 -18.75
N LEU A 414 -3.43 20.50 -19.55
CA LEU A 414 -2.08 20.09 -19.94
C LEU A 414 -1.15 19.95 -18.72
N SER A 415 -1.26 20.82 -17.73
CA SER A 415 -0.50 20.74 -16.48
C SER A 415 -0.84 19.47 -15.68
N VAL A 416 -2.14 19.12 -15.60
CA VAL A 416 -2.56 17.88 -14.92
C VAL A 416 -2.01 16.66 -15.65
N VAL A 417 -2.09 16.63 -16.98
CA VAL A 417 -1.55 15.53 -17.81
C VAL A 417 -0.01 15.45 -17.66
N LEU A 418 0.68 16.59 -17.69
CA LEU A 418 2.13 16.62 -17.55
C LEU A 418 2.59 16.10 -16.18
N ILE A 419 1.91 16.53 -15.10
CA ILE A 419 2.23 16.05 -13.75
C ILE A 419 1.94 14.54 -13.63
N ALA A 420 0.85 14.07 -14.25
CA ALA A 420 0.55 12.64 -14.29
C ALA A 420 1.59 11.84 -15.09
N LEU A 421 2.11 12.38 -16.21
CA LEU A 421 3.18 11.78 -17.00
C LEU A 421 4.51 11.70 -16.23
N LEU A 422 4.84 12.74 -15.47
CA LEU A 422 6.03 12.76 -14.62
C LEU A 422 5.95 11.76 -13.44
N ARG A 423 4.73 11.32 -13.07
CA ARG A 423 4.47 10.41 -11.96
C ARG A 423 4.20 8.97 -12.39
N ALA A 424 3.84 8.73 -13.64
CA ALA A 424 3.48 7.40 -14.14
C ALA A 424 4.73 6.69 -14.69
N GLN A 425 4.83 5.40 -14.46
CA GLN A 425 5.88 4.54 -15.04
C GLN A 425 5.68 4.31 -16.54
N THR A 426 4.44 4.37 -17.02
CA THR A 426 4.09 4.19 -18.42
C THR A 426 3.14 5.27 -18.90
N ALA A 427 3.25 5.63 -20.20
CA ALA A 427 2.33 6.59 -20.82
C ALA A 427 0.85 6.13 -20.70
N GLN A 428 0.59 4.83 -20.78
CA GLN A 428 -0.74 4.26 -20.60
C GLN A 428 -1.29 4.53 -19.20
N GLN A 429 -0.47 4.37 -18.17
CA GLN A 429 -0.83 4.67 -16.78
C GLN A 429 -1.12 6.16 -16.58
N ALA A 430 -0.33 7.06 -17.17
CA ALA A 430 -0.55 8.50 -17.13
C ALA A 430 -1.89 8.91 -17.76
N ILE A 431 -2.24 8.32 -18.92
CA ILE A 431 -3.51 8.55 -19.58
C ILE A 431 -4.68 8.10 -18.70
N TRP A 432 -4.59 6.92 -18.08
CA TRP A 432 -5.61 6.43 -17.16
C TRP A 432 -5.77 7.33 -15.92
N MET A 433 -4.65 7.77 -15.33
CA MET A 433 -4.67 8.66 -14.16
C MET A 433 -5.29 10.03 -14.51
N SER A 434 -4.86 10.64 -15.61
CA SER A 434 -5.39 11.92 -16.08
C SER A 434 -6.88 11.82 -16.47
N GLY A 435 -7.25 10.75 -17.17
CA GLY A 435 -8.62 10.46 -17.57
C GLY A 435 -9.55 10.25 -16.37
N ALA A 436 -9.12 9.46 -15.40
CA ALA A 436 -9.90 9.22 -14.18
C ALA A 436 -10.08 10.51 -13.35
N THR A 437 -9.00 11.33 -13.22
CA THR A 437 -9.07 12.62 -12.54
C THR A 437 -10.00 13.60 -13.28
N GLY A 438 -9.89 13.68 -14.60
CA GLY A 438 -10.76 14.49 -15.44
C GLY A 438 -12.23 14.05 -15.34
N LEU A 439 -12.49 12.75 -15.38
CA LEU A 439 -13.84 12.18 -15.22
C LEU A 439 -14.43 12.52 -13.84
N ALA A 440 -13.63 12.42 -12.78
CA ALA A 440 -14.06 12.78 -11.42
C ALA A 440 -14.44 14.27 -11.33
N ILE A 441 -13.62 15.16 -11.90
CA ILE A 441 -13.91 16.60 -11.95
C ILE A 441 -15.18 16.87 -12.75
N LEU A 442 -15.36 16.24 -13.92
CA LEU A 442 -16.54 16.38 -14.75
C LEU A 442 -17.80 15.85 -14.04
N ALA A 443 -17.74 14.70 -13.39
CA ALA A 443 -18.84 14.12 -12.66
C ALA A 443 -19.27 15.01 -11.48
N LEU A 444 -18.33 15.55 -10.74
CA LEU A 444 -18.61 16.51 -9.65
C LEU A 444 -19.18 17.84 -10.19
N ALA A 445 -18.66 18.34 -11.31
CA ALA A 445 -19.20 19.54 -11.95
C ALA A 445 -20.62 19.31 -12.50
N ALA A 446 -20.88 18.14 -13.09
CA ALA A 446 -22.19 17.73 -13.57
C ALA A 446 -23.20 17.57 -12.41
N SER A 447 -22.77 16.97 -11.30
CA SER A 447 -23.61 16.83 -10.10
C SER A 447 -24.01 18.19 -9.51
N ALA A 448 -23.07 19.13 -9.47
CA ALA A 448 -23.36 20.50 -9.02
C ALA A 448 -24.31 21.25 -9.98
N ALA A 449 -24.16 21.01 -11.30
CA ALA A 449 -25.07 21.56 -12.31
C ALA A 449 -26.48 20.93 -12.19
N LEU A 450 -26.52 19.60 -12.01
CA LEU A 450 -27.77 18.86 -11.79
C LEU A 450 -28.49 19.32 -10.55
N LEU A 451 -27.80 19.55 -9.44
CA LEU A 451 -28.40 20.11 -8.23
C LEU A 451 -29.00 21.50 -8.50
N SER A 452 -28.25 22.38 -9.16
CA SER A 452 -28.73 23.72 -9.48
C SER A 452 -29.97 23.68 -10.38
N TRP A 453 -30.00 22.73 -11.33
CA TRP A 453 -31.15 22.49 -12.22
C TRP A 453 -32.34 21.87 -11.46
N ALA A 454 -32.10 20.84 -10.64
CA ALA A 454 -33.12 20.20 -9.83
C ALA A 454 -33.72 21.15 -8.80
N ALA A 455 -32.86 21.97 -8.14
CA ALA A 455 -33.29 23.01 -7.22
C ALA A 455 -34.20 24.04 -7.93
N ARG A 456 -33.88 24.41 -9.17
CA ARG A 456 -34.69 25.38 -9.96
C ARG A 456 -36.05 24.78 -10.39
N LYS A 457 -36.08 23.50 -10.81
CA LYS A 457 -37.29 22.84 -11.30
C LYS A 457 -38.17 22.27 -10.17
N GLY A 458 -37.57 21.85 -9.05
CA GLY A 458 -38.25 21.19 -7.94
C GLY A 458 -38.81 22.15 -6.88
N LEU A 459 -38.59 23.45 -7.02
CA LEU A 459 -39.03 24.43 -6.03
C LEU A 459 -40.57 24.54 -6.06
N ARG A 460 -41.23 24.10 -4.99
CA ARG A 460 -42.71 24.19 -4.83
C ARG A 460 -43.09 25.31 -3.85
N THR A 461 -44.12 26.04 -4.20
CA THR A 461 -44.65 27.12 -3.37
C THR A 461 -45.19 26.69 -1.98
N ARG A 462 -45.54 25.38 -1.87
CA ARG A 462 -46.01 24.76 -0.60
C ARG A 462 -44.91 24.47 0.42
N TRP A 463 -43.65 24.60 0.06
CA TRP A 463 -42.55 24.35 1.04
C TRP A 463 -42.43 25.48 2.07
N PRO A 464 -42.01 25.14 3.32
CA PRO A 464 -41.73 26.18 4.32
C PRO A 464 -40.75 27.21 3.76
N TYR A 465 -40.97 28.50 4.09
CA TYR A 465 -40.16 29.61 3.58
C TYR A 465 -38.65 29.37 3.73
N VAL A 466 -38.22 28.86 4.88
CA VAL A 466 -36.82 28.57 5.21
C VAL A 466 -36.17 27.61 4.20
N VAL A 467 -36.84 26.49 3.92
CA VAL A 467 -36.36 25.49 2.98
C VAL A 467 -36.38 26.03 1.54
N ARG A 468 -37.48 26.71 1.19
CA ARG A 468 -37.63 27.34 -0.13
C ARG A 468 -36.53 28.35 -0.40
N GLN A 469 -36.19 29.19 0.55
CA GLN A 469 -35.13 30.21 0.45
C GLN A 469 -33.73 29.56 0.40
N GLY A 470 -33.48 28.55 1.23
CA GLY A 470 -32.22 27.80 1.21
C GLY A 470 -31.96 27.10 -0.14
N VAL A 471 -33.00 26.49 -0.72
CA VAL A 471 -32.93 25.86 -2.05
C VAL A 471 -32.78 26.92 -3.15
N ALA A 472 -33.49 28.05 -3.06
CA ALA A 472 -33.37 29.15 -4.03
C ALA A 472 -31.94 29.71 -4.11
N ASN A 473 -31.24 29.75 -2.98
CA ASN A 473 -29.86 30.20 -2.92
C ASN A 473 -28.89 29.35 -3.76
N LEU A 474 -29.17 28.07 -4.01
CA LEU A 474 -28.30 27.17 -4.77
C LEU A 474 -28.18 27.53 -6.26
N TYR A 475 -29.18 28.19 -6.86
CA TYR A 475 -29.17 28.53 -8.29
C TYR A 475 -29.13 30.03 -8.59
N ARG A 476 -29.09 30.88 -7.58
CA ARG A 476 -29.00 32.35 -7.78
C ARG A 476 -27.75 32.73 -8.57
N PRO A 477 -27.82 33.77 -9.42
CA PRO A 477 -26.65 34.31 -10.11
C PRO A 477 -25.60 34.78 -9.09
N GLY A 478 -24.30 34.48 -9.35
CA GLY A 478 -23.19 34.82 -8.44
C GLY A 478 -22.92 33.82 -7.32
N ASN A 479 -23.76 32.77 -7.14
CA ASN A 479 -23.52 31.74 -6.14
C ASN A 479 -22.32 30.86 -6.49
N GLN A 480 -21.58 30.43 -5.47
CA GLN A 480 -20.41 29.56 -5.59
C GLN A 480 -20.73 28.07 -5.36
N THR A 481 -21.99 27.65 -5.52
CA THR A 481 -22.45 26.27 -5.36
C THR A 481 -21.52 25.26 -6.05
N ARG A 482 -21.10 25.54 -7.29
CA ARG A 482 -20.21 24.65 -8.06
C ARG A 482 -18.83 24.50 -7.39
N ALA A 483 -18.23 25.60 -6.91
CA ALA A 483 -16.91 25.56 -6.27
C ALA A 483 -16.95 24.83 -4.93
N VAL A 484 -17.98 25.08 -4.13
CA VAL A 484 -18.19 24.41 -2.84
C VAL A 484 -18.47 22.92 -3.03
N THR A 485 -19.35 22.54 -3.96
CA THR A 485 -19.66 21.13 -4.27
C THR A 485 -18.44 20.39 -4.80
N LEU A 486 -17.63 21.02 -5.67
CA LEU A 486 -16.37 20.44 -6.14
C LEU A 486 -15.39 20.20 -4.98
N ALA A 487 -15.21 21.19 -4.11
CA ALA A 487 -14.29 21.05 -2.98
C ALA A 487 -14.72 19.96 -1.99
N LEU A 488 -16.03 19.94 -1.63
CA LEU A 488 -16.61 18.94 -0.74
C LEU A 488 -16.60 17.54 -1.36
N GLY A 489 -17.04 17.43 -2.63
CA GLY A 489 -17.12 16.17 -3.33
C GLY A 489 -15.74 15.55 -3.56
N PHE A 490 -14.72 16.37 -3.88
CA PHE A 490 -13.34 15.90 -4.00
C PHE A 490 -12.75 15.45 -2.67
N GLY A 491 -13.00 16.19 -1.58
CA GLY A 491 -12.58 15.78 -0.25
C GLY A 491 -13.25 14.46 0.18
N ALA A 492 -14.57 14.34 -0.03
CA ALA A 492 -15.33 13.10 0.20
C ALA A 492 -14.79 11.93 -0.63
N PHE A 493 -14.56 12.16 -1.92
CA PHE A 493 -14.01 11.18 -2.84
C PHE A 493 -12.66 10.64 -2.38
N LEU A 494 -11.73 11.52 -2.00
CA LEU A 494 -10.40 11.13 -1.53
C LEU A 494 -10.44 10.27 -0.28
N VAL A 495 -11.08 10.79 0.77
CA VAL A 495 -11.12 10.10 2.08
C VAL A 495 -11.84 8.77 1.96
N SER A 496 -12.97 8.72 1.24
CA SER A 496 -13.73 7.49 1.06
C SER A 496 -13.02 6.48 0.16
N THR A 497 -12.32 6.93 -0.90
CA THR A 497 -11.52 6.03 -1.77
C THR A 497 -10.38 5.40 -0.98
N LEU A 498 -9.63 6.22 -0.22
CA LEU A 498 -8.54 5.74 0.60
C LEU A 498 -9.02 4.70 1.64
N TYR A 499 -10.15 5.00 2.31
CA TYR A 499 -10.77 4.08 3.25
C TYR A 499 -11.21 2.76 2.60
N LEU A 500 -11.88 2.82 1.42
CA LEU A 500 -12.34 1.63 0.72
C LEU A 500 -11.16 0.76 0.25
N VAL A 501 -10.11 1.36 -0.30
CA VAL A 501 -8.90 0.63 -0.69
C VAL A 501 -8.27 -0.05 0.52
N GLN A 502 -8.07 0.69 1.61
CA GLN A 502 -7.58 0.15 2.87
C GLN A 502 -8.42 -1.04 3.36
N ASN A 503 -9.73 -0.85 3.47
CA ASN A 503 -10.64 -1.88 3.99
C ASN A 503 -10.62 -3.15 3.14
N ASN A 504 -10.55 -3.02 1.81
CA ASN A 504 -10.45 -4.18 0.91
C ASN A 504 -9.11 -4.91 1.04
N LEU A 505 -8.00 -4.19 1.20
CA LEU A 505 -6.69 -4.80 1.44
C LEU A 505 -6.65 -5.53 2.79
N LEU A 506 -7.15 -4.87 3.85
CA LEU A 506 -7.11 -5.43 5.20
C LEU A 506 -8.06 -6.62 5.40
N ARG A 507 -9.26 -6.58 4.81
CA ARG A 507 -10.21 -7.70 4.87
C ARG A 507 -9.62 -9.02 4.39
N ARG A 508 -8.69 -8.96 3.46
CA ARG A 508 -7.99 -10.14 2.96
C ARG A 508 -7.16 -10.85 4.03
N PHE A 509 -6.58 -10.08 4.94
CA PHE A 509 -5.76 -10.62 6.04
C PHE A 509 -6.61 -11.02 7.24
N THR A 510 -7.68 -10.29 7.55
CA THR A 510 -8.48 -10.53 8.77
C THR A 510 -9.52 -11.61 8.62
N THR A 511 -10.25 -11.69 7.50
CA THR A 511 -11.32 -12.70 7.28
C THR A 511 -10.75 -14.12 7.24
N THR A 512 -9.57 -14.26 6.72
CA THR A 512 -8.95 -15.56 6.44
C THR A 512 -8.37 -16.23 7.68
N ALA A 513 -7.81 -15.42 8.58
CA ALA A 513 -7.25 -15.93 9.85
C ALA A 513 -8.34 -16.31 10.86
N ALA A 514 -9.55 -15.77 10.73
CA ALA A 514 -10.68 -16.07 11.62
C ALA A 514 -11.41 -17.39 11.25
N GLU A 515 -11.27 -17.85 10.00
CA GLU A 515 -11.96 -19.04 9.49
C GLU A 515 -11.14 -20.33 9.62
N SER A 516 -9.87 -20.27 10.06
CA SER A 516 -9.06 -21.47 10.31
C SER A 516 -9.57 -22.20 11.53
N ARG A 517 -9.88 -23.49 11.37
CA ARG A 517 -10.38 -24.34 12.45
C ARG A 517 -9.28 -24.84 13.40
N GLY A 518 -8.01 -24.83 12.94
CA GLY A 518 -6.85 -25.27 13.73
C GLY A 518 -5.87 -24.13 13.97
N ASN A 519 -5.07 -24.24 15.02
CA ASN A 519 -4.08 -23.24 15.41
C ASN A 519 -2.66 -23.77 15.62
N VAL A 520 -2.45 -25.10 15.55
CA VAL A 520 -1.12 -25.72 15.61
C VAL A 520 -0.96 -26.68 14.45
N ILE A 521 0.11 -26.49 13.65
CA ILE A 521 0.48 -27.44 12.59
C ILE A 521 1.72 -28.19 13.00
N PHE A 522 1.66 -29.52 12.93
CA PHE A 522 2.81 -30.41 13.06
C PHE A 522 3.25 -30.85 11.66
N PHE A 523 4.56 -30.84 11.40
CA PHE A 523 5.18 -31.22 10.12
C PHE A 523 6.44 -32.06 10.35
N ASP A 524 6.96 -32.63 9.28
CA ASP A 524 8.03 -33.65 9.29
C ASP A 524 7.63 -34.93 10.07
N VAL A 525 6.32 -35.22 10.11
CA VAL A 525 5.79 -36.41 10.76
C VAL A 525 6.00 -37.61 9.83
N GLN A 526 6.79 -38.57 10.26
CA GLN A 526 7.02 -39.80 9.49
C GLN A 526 5.80 -40.74 9.58
N GLN A 527 5.71 -41.68 8.65
CA GLN A 527 4.54 -42.55 8.52
C GLN A 527 4.26 -43.38 9.78
N ASP A 528 5.30 -43.86 10.43
CA ASP A 528 5.24 -44.65 11.71
C ASP A 528 4.87 -43.80 12.92
N GLN A 529 5.09 -42.50 12.83
CA GLN A 529 4.84 -41.54 13.94
C GLN A 529 3.43 -40.95 13.91
N ALA A 530 2.73 -41.01 12.77
CA ALA A 530 1.45 -40.27 12.58
C ALA A 530 0.38 -40.70 13.59
N THR A 531 0.23 -42.01 13.84
CA THR A 531 -0.72 -42.54 14.81
C THR A 531 -0.35 -42.17 16.24
N GLY A 532 0.94 -42.25 16.58
CA GLY A 532 1.44 -41.84 17.90
C GLY A 532 1.22 -40.37 18.18
N LEU A 533 1.44 -39.49 17.18
CA LEU A 533 1.17 -38.07 17.30
C LEU A 533 -0.33 -37.78 17.50
N ASP A 534 -1.22 -38.41 16.72
CA ASP A 534 -2.67 -38.28 16.88
C ASP A 534 -3.11 -38.65 18.30
N SER A 535 -2.56 -39.75 18.84
CA SER A 535 -2.84 -40.21 20.23
C SER A 535 -2.37 -39.18 21.27
N ILE A 536 -1.18 -38.60 21.09
CA ILE A 536 -0.66 -37.56 22.00
C ILE A 536 -1.56 -36.31 21.98
N VAL A 537 -1.99 -35.85 20.80
CA VAL A 537 -2.87 -34.68 20.70
C VAL A 537 -4.21 -34.93 21.41
N LYS A 538 -4.82 -36.07 21.17
CA LYS A 538 -6.11 -36.45 21.75
C LYS A 538 -6.02 -36.72 23.28
N SER A 539 -4.97 -37.39 23.75
CA SER A 539 -4.77 -37.66 25.18
C SER A 539 -4.54 -36.40 26.01
N ASN A 540 -4.02 -35.34 25.38
CA ASN A 540 -3.89 -34.01 26.01
C ASN A 540 -5.19 -33.15 25.90
N GLY A 541 -6.31 -33.76 25.49
CA GLY A 541 -7.62 -33.08 25.42
C GLY A 541 -7.81 -32.14 24.27
N HIS A 542 -7.02 -32.30 23.17
CA HIS A 542 -7.07 -31.44 21.98
C HIS A 542 -7.66 -32.20 20.79
N GLU A 543 -8.22 -31.43 19.84
CA GLU A 543 -8.86 -31.97 18.66
C GLU A 543 -7.90 -31.97 17.47
N VAL A 544 -7.85 -33.09 16.74
CA VAL A 544 -7.17 -33.19 15.46
C VAL A 544 -8.16 -32.84 14.36
N ILE A 545 -7.91 -31.70 13.69
CA ILE A 545 -8.80 -31.18 12.66
C ILE A 545 -8.56 -31.85 11.31
N GLN A 546 -7.28 -32.04 10.96
CA GLN A 546 -6.91 -32.61 9.68
C GLN A 546 -5.57 -33.35 9.78
N VAL A 547 -5.50 -34.52 9.16
CA VAL A 547 -4.26 -35.25 8.87
C VAL A 547 -4.14 -35.36 7.35
N ALA A 548 -3.06 -34.82 6.79
CA ALA A 548 -2.84 -34.80 5.35
C ALA A 548 -1.52 -35.49 5.00
N PRO A 549 -1.54 -36.57 4.21
CA PRO A 549 -0.32 -37.15 3.66
C PRO A 549 0.28 -36.19 2.63
N VAL A 550 1.60 -36.10 2.60
CA VAL A 550 2.38 -35.23 1.69
C VAL A 550 3.37 -36.08 0.91
N ILE A 551 3.23 -36.04 -0.40
CA ILE A 551 4.13 -36.73 -1.32
C ILE A 551 4.74 -35.70 -2.27
N THR A 552 6.06 -35.75 -2.40
CA THR A 552 6.80 -34.85 -3.30
C THR A 552 6.90 -35.48 -4.70
N MET A 553 6.60 -34.70 -5.73
CA MET A 553 6.63 -35.14 -7.12
C MET A 553 6.94 -34.00 -8.07
N ARG A 554 7.26 -34.33 -9.34
CA ARG A 554 7.53 -33.36 -10.40
C ARG A 554 6.76 -33.72 -11.66
N ILE A 555 6.48 -32.70 -12.46
CA ILE A 555 5.94 -32.92 -13.80
C ILE A 555 7.08 -33.47 -14.70
N ALA A 556 6.88 -34.66 -15.29
CA ALA A 556 7.76 -35.25 -16.27
C ALA A 556 7.36 -34.84 -17.71
N ALA A 557 6.06 -34.93 -18.02
CA ALA A 557 5.51 -34.55 -19.31
C ALA A 557 4.07 -33.99 -19.18
N ILE A 558 3.65 -33.20 -20.16
CA ILE A 558 2.26 -32.73 -20.32
C ILE A 558 1.80 -33.07 -21.74
N ASN A 559 0.70 -33.80 -21.85
CA ASN A 559 0.13 -34.25 -23.14
C ASN A 559 1.21 -34.89 -24.05
N GLY A 560 2.06 -35.76 -23.49
CA GLY A 560 3.13 -36.46 -24.17
C GLY A 560 4.42 -35.64 -24.45
N LYS A 561 4.43 -34.32 -24.19
CA LYS A 561 5.65 -33.51 -24.36
C LYS A 561 6.44 -33.47 -23.05
N LYS A 562 7.71 -33.88 -23.10
CA LYS A 562 8.60 -33.83 -21.93
C LYS A 562 8.87 -32.37 -21.53
N VAL A 563 8.95 -32.11 -20.22
CA VAL A 563 9.28 -30.78 -19.70
C VAL A 563 10.65 -30.28 -20.17
N SER A 564 11.60 -31.19 -20.37
CA SER A 564 12.94 -30.90 -20.96
C SER A 564 12.87 -30.25 -22.35
N ASP A 565 11.85 -30.63 -23.13
CA ASP A 565 11.71 -30.23 -24.54
C ASP A 565 10.85 -28.96 -24.70
N MET A 566 10.20 -28.54 -23.61
CA MET A 566 9.43 -27.31 -23.58
C MET A 566 10.37 -26.10 -23.51
N ARG A 567 10.43 -25.30 -24.61
CA ARG A 567 11.26 -24.09 -24.67
C ARG A 567 10.86 -23.11 -23.54
N PRO A 568 11.85 -22.49 -22.86
CA PRO A 568 11.56 -21.36 -21.97
C PRO A 568 10.85 -20.28 -22.77
N VAL A 569 9.75 -19.77 -22.26
CA VAL A 569 9.08 -18.62 -22.86
C VAL A 569 10.07 -17.46 -22.90
N ALA A 570 10.19 -16.78 -24.04
CA ALA A 570 11.18 -15.74 -24.30
C ALA A 570 11.23 -14.68 -23.19
N PRO A 571 12.40 -14.07 -22.89
CA PRO A 571 12.51 -12.99 -21.91
C PRO A 571 11.60 -11.83 -22.31
N GLY A 572 10.59 -11.54 -21.52
CA GLY A 572 9.60 -10.49 -21.78
C GLY A 572 8.15 -10.98 -21.97
N ALA A 573 7.93 -12.22 -22.42
CA ALA A 573 6.64 -12.87 -22.26
C ALA A 573 6.62 -13.43 -20.82
N ARG A 574 5.74 -12.93 -20.00
CA ARG A 574 5.59 -13.15 -18.56
C ARG A 574 6.03 -14.55 -18.13
N GLY A 575 7.26 -14.68 -17.59
CA GLY A 575 7.94 -15.93 -17.27
C GLY A 575 7.35 -16.76 -16.13
N ARG A 576 6.02 -16.78 -16.00
CA ARG A 576 5.30 -17.54 -14.96
C ARG A 576 5.23 -19.04 -15.26
N ALA A 577 5.10 -19.43 -16.51
CA ALA A 577 5.01 -20.85 -16.89
C ALA A 577 6.28 -21.65 -16.54
N SER A 578 7.47 -21.05 -16.60
CA SER A 578 8.73 -21.75 -16.36
C SER A 578 8.90 -22.21 -14.90
N TRP A 579 8.38 -21.49 -13.91
CA TRP A 579 8.48 -21.87 -12.50
C TRP A 579 7.56 -23.06 -12.16
N ALA A 580 6.36 -23.09 -12.73
CA ALA A 580 5.38 -24.15 -12.49
C ALA A 580 5.86 -25.49 -13.07
N LEU A 581 6.52 -25.48 -14.24
CA LEU A 581 7.07 -26.67 -14.86
C LEU A 581 8.28 -27.24 -14.10
N ARG A 582 9.08 -26.40 -13.45
CA ARG A 582 10.35 -26.79 -12.82
C ARG A 582 10.25 -27.02 -11.31
N ARG A 583 9.11 -26.68 -10.68
CA ARG A 583 8.99 -26.84 -9.24
C ARG A 583 8.74 -28.28 -8.82
N GLU A 584 9.06 -28.57 -7.58
CA GLU A 584 8.61 -29.76 -6.89
C GLU A 584 7.22 -29.50 -6.29
N PHE A 585 6.26 -30.34 -6.65
CA PHE A 585 4.91 -30.30 -6.11
C PHE A 585 4.85 -31.14 -4.85
N ARG A 586 4.33 -30.57 -3.79
CA ARG A 586 3.86 -31.31 -2.63
C ARG A 586 2.40 -31.59 -2.88
N SER A 587 2.06 -32.86 -3.06
CA SER A 587 0.71 -33.32 -3.39
C SER A 587 0.16 -34.16 -2.26
N THR A 588 -1.12 -34.37 -2.26
CA THR A 588 -1.83 -35.20 -1.27
C THR A 588 -2.81 -36.13 -1.96
N PHE A 589 -3.34 -37.09 -1.23
CA PHE A 589 -4.48 -37.88 -1.68
C PHE A 589 -5.59 -37.86 -0.63
N ARG A 590 -6.84 -37.87 -1.09
CA ARG A 590 -8.04 -37.92 -0.25
C ARG A 590 -9.29 -38.23 -1.07
N ASP A 591 -10.31 -38.71 -0.42
CA ASP A 591 -11.59 -39.10 -1.00
C ASP A 591 -12.55 -37.93 -1.23
N LYS A 592 -12.46 -36.85 -0.43
CA LYS A 592 -13.36 -35.67 -0.45
C LYS A 592 -12.58 -34.35 -0.55
N PRO A 593 -13.16 -33.30 -1.14
CA PRO A 593 -12.58 -31.95 -1.11
C PRO A 593 -12.46 -31.42 0.33
N ALA A 594 -11.46 -30.61 0.60
CA ALA A 594 -11.35 -29.89 1.87
C ALA A 594 -12.34 -28.71 1.93
N ALA A 595 -12.64 -28.25 3.16
CA ALA A 595 -13.53 -27.10 3.37
C ALA A 595 -12.98 -25.79 2.78
N SER A 596 -11.65 -25.71 2.56
CA SER A 596 -10.95 -24.60 1.91
C SER A 596 -11.02 -24.62 0.37
N GLU A 597 -11.69 -25.61 -0.22
CA GLU A 597 -11.71 -25.87 -1.65
C GLU A 597 -13.10 -25.87 -2.23
N THR A 598 -13.23 -25.36 -3.46
CA THR A 598 -14.48 -25.36 -4.24
C THR A 598 -14.18 -25.83 -5.65
N ILE A 599 -14.94 -26.80 -6.17
CA ILE A 599 -14.84 -27.26 -7.55
C ILE A 599 -15.42 -26.17 -8.46
N VAL A 600 -14.61 -25.69 -9.40
CA VAL A 600 -15.01 -24.66 -10.37
C VAL A 600 -15.21 -25.22 -11.79
N GLY A 601 -14.77 -26.44 -12.04
CA GLY A 601 -14.94 -27.14 -13.31
C GLY A 601 -14.72 -28.63 -13.18
N GLY A 602 -15.42 -29.41 -13.99
CA GLY A 602 -15.35 -30.89 -13.98
C GLY A 602 -16.10 -31.51 -12.81
N LYS A 603 -15.74 -32.78 -12.53
CA LYS A 603 -16.29 -33.55 -11.41
C LYS A 603 -15.16 -34.08 -10.54
N TRP A 604 -15.42 -34.24 -9.25
CA TRP A 604 -14.51 -34.93 -8.34
C TRP A 604 -14.22 -36.35 -8.86
N PHE A 605 -13.43 -37.12 -8.16
CA PHE A 605 -13.03 -38.46 -8.60
C PHE A 605 -14.21 -39.39 -8.84
N SER A 606 -14.07 -40.26 -9.84
CA SER A 606 -15.03 -41.32 -10.11
C SER A 606 -15.07 -42.35 -8.97
N ALA A 607 -16.19 -43.03 -8.78
CA ALA A 607 -16.33 -44.06 -7.77
C ALA A 607 -15.32 -45.25 -7.97
N ASN A 608 -14.92 -45.50 -9.22
CA ASN A 608 -13.91 -46.48 -9.54
C ASN A 608 -12.50 -46.02 -9.16
N ALA A 609 -12.14 -44.78 -9.46
CA ALA A 609 -10.84 -44.20 -9.10
C ALA A 609 -10.60 -44.16 -7.58
N LEU A 610 -11.66 -44.06 -6.80
CA LEU A 610 -11.60 -44.15 -5.32
C LEU A 610 -11.37 -45.57 -4.78
N LYS A 611 -11.50 -46.59 -5.60
CA LYS A 611 -11.38 -48.01 -5.18
C LYS A 611 -10.17 -48.69 -5.75
N VAL A 612 -9.82 -48.39 -6.98
CA VAL A 612 -8.74 -49.08 -7.75
C VAL A 612 -7.83 -48.07 -8.40
N ALA A 613 -6.52 -48.28 -8.38
CA ALA A 613 -5.57 -47.51 -9.17
C ALA A 613 -5.69 -47.92 -10.65
N ALA A 614 -5.94 -46.97 -11.52
CA ALA A 614 -5.97 -47.17 -12.97
C ALA A 614 -4.60 -46.82 -13.59
N ASP A 615 -4.29 -47.35 -14.78
CA ASP A 615 -3.05 -47.07 -15.54
C ASP A 615 -2.89 -45.56 -15.77
N THR A 616 -4.00 -44.85 -16.01
CA THR A 616 -4.04 -43.39 -16.01
C THR A 616 -4.89 -42.93 -14.84
N GLY A 617 -4.24 -42.43 -13.79
CA GLY A 617 -4.91 -41.94 -12.58
C GLY A 617 -5.72 -40.68 -12.85
N GLU A 618 -6.72 -40.41 -12.00
CA GLU A 618 -7.46 -39.14 -11.98
C GLU A 618 -6.74 -38.14 -11.09
N ILE A 619 -6.79 -36.83 -11.42
CA ILE A 619 -6.32 -35.76 -10.53
C ILE A 619 -7.27 -34.58 -10.50
N SER A 620 -7.30 -33.93 -9.35
CA SER A 620 -7.89 -32.60 -9.17
C SER A 620 -6.80 -31.56 -9.09
N LEU A 621 -6.88 -30.55 -9.96
CA LEU A 621 -5.85 -29.50 -10.09
C LEU A 621 -6.38 -28.15 -9.63
N GLU A 622 -5.53 -27.33 -9.01
CA GLU A 622 -5.90 -25.98 -8.63
C GLU A 622 -5.96 -25.07 -9.89
N GLU A 623 -6.99 -24.20 -9.97
CA GLU A 623 -7.29 -23.37 -11.15
C GLU A 623 -6.13 -22.43 -11.55
N GLY A 624 -5.41 -21.85 -10.60
CA GLY A 624 -4.29 -20.94 -10.87
C GLY A 624 -3.12 -21.67 -11.51
N ILE A 625 -2.74 -22.84 -10.96
CA ILE A 625 -1.66 -23.64 -11.53
C ILE A 625 -2.05 -24.24 -12.90
N ALA A 626 -3.33 -24.57 -13.09
CA ALA A 626 -3.83 -25.04 -14.39
C ALA A 626 -3.64 -23.97 -15.48
N LYS A 627 -3.98 -22.71 -15.16
CA LYS A 627 -3.77 -21.56 -16.06
C LYS A 627 -2.28 -21.31 -16.34
N GLU A 628 -1.41 -21.46 -15.35
CA GLU A 628 0.03 -21.26 -15.52
C GLU A 628 0.70 -22.35 -16.34
N LEU A 629 0.24 -23.60 -16.18
CA LEU A 629 0.67 -24.74 -16.99
C LEU A 629 0.00 -24.78 -18.37
N ASN A 630 -1.00 -23.92 -18.61
CA ASN A 630 -1.82 -23.90 -19.82
C ASN A 630 -2.47 -25.26 -20.12
N VAL A 631 -3.05 -25.88 -19.07
CA VAL A 631 -3.76 -27.18 -19.14
C VAL A 631 -5.25 -27.01 -18.84
N LYS A 632 -6.07 -27.93 -19.37
CA LYS A 632 -7.53 -27.93 -19.27
C LYS A 632 -8.03 -29.29 -18.75
N LEU A 633 -9.32 -29.36 -18.45
CA LEU A 633 -9.99 -30.61 -18.13
C LEU A 633 -9.78 -31.64 -19.28
N GLY A 634 -9.43 -32.88 -18.88
CA GLY A 634 -9.15 -33.99 -19.79
C GLY A 634 -7.69 -34.09 -20.23
N ASP A 635 -6.85 -33.07 -20.05
CA ASP A 635 -5.41 -33.13 -20.34
C ASP A 635 -4.72 -34.14 -19.41
N VAL A 636 -3.61 -34.70 -19.94
CA VAL A 636 -2.79 -35.72 -19.27
C VAL A 636 -1.51 -35.10 -18.77
N ILE A 637 -1.25 -35.23 -17.47
CA ILE A 637 0.03 -34.86 -16.86
C ILE A 637 0.73 -36.13 -16.39
N ASN A 638 1.96 -36.33 -16.82
CA ASN A 638 2.81 -37.42 -16.36
C ASN A 638 3.71 -36.92 -15.22
N TRP A 639 3.58 -37.50 -14.07
CA TRP A 639 4.33 -37.17 -12.86
C TRP A 639 5.50 -38.10 -12.65
N ASN A 640 6.61 -37.57 -12.24
CA ASN A 640 7.69 -38.35 -11.64
C ASN A 640 7.52 -38.30 -10.11
N VAL A 641 7.07 -39.39 -9.53
CA VAL A 641 6.87 -39.55 -8.09
C VAL A 641 8.05 -40.35 -7.54
N GLN A 642 9.09 -39.64 -7.09
CA GLN A 642 10.27 -40.26 -6.48
C GLN A 642 10.97 -41.30 -7.36
N GLY A 643 11.00 -41.10 -8.68
CA GLY A 643 11.60 -42.00 -9.65
C GLY A 643 10.58 -42.80 -10.46
N VAL A 644 9.35 -42.95 -10.02
CA VAL A 644 8.29 -43.68 -10.73
C VAL A 644 7.48 -42.70 -11.58
N GLU A 645 7.33 -42.98 -12.88
CA GLU A 645 6.47 -42.18 -13.76
C GLU A 645 5.00 -42.63 -13.62
N MET A 646 4.12 -41.62 -13.49
CA MET A 646 2.70 -41.84 -13.25
C MET A 646 1.85 -40.94 -14.15
N PRO A 647 1.20 -41.46 -15.18
CA PRO A 647 0.29 -40.68 -16.02
C PRO A 647 -1.04 -40.43 -15.30
N THR A 648 -1.54 -39.19 -15.40
CA THR A 648 -2.79 -38.81 -14.79
C THR A 648 -3.60 -37.86 -15.65
N ARG A 649 -4.93 -37.97 -15.57
CA ARG A 649 -5.88 -37.10 -16.30
C ARG A 649 -6.54 -36.11 -15.36
N ILE A 650 -6.65 -34.87 -15.77
CA ILE A 650 -7.32 -33.81 -15.03
C ILE A 650 -8.83 -34.01 -15.12
N THR A 651 -9.48 -34.39 -14.03
CA THR A 651 -10.94 -34.60 -13.96
C THR A 651 -11.68 -33.42 -13.33
N SER A 652 -11.00 -32.62 -12.50
CA SER A 652 -11.60 -31.44 -11.93
C SER A 652 -10.60 -30.32 -11.74
N LEU A 653 -11.11 -29.08 -11.82
CA LEU A 653 -10.43 -27.86 -11.44
C LEU A 653 -11.07 -27.32 -10.16
N ARG A 654 -10.25 -26.93 -9.20
CA ARG A 654 -10.72 -26.41 -7.91
C ARG A 654 -10.06 -25.07 -7.61
N LYS A 655 -10.84 -24.21 -6.97
CA LYS A 655 -10.38 -22.97 -6.37
C LYS A 655 -10.03 -23.25 -4.93
N VAL A 656 -8.81 -22.88 -4.53
CA VAL A 656 -8.25 -23.07 -3.19
C VAL A 656 -8.16 -21.73 -2.49
N ILE A 657 -8.62 -21.66 -1.25
CA ILE A 657 -8.47 -20.47 -0.40
C ILE A 657 -7.13 -20.58 0.33
N TRP A 658 -6.05 -20.18 -0.35
CA TRP A 658 -4.67 -20.26 0.16
C TRP A 658 -4.42 -19.46 1.45
N THR A 659 -5.27 -18.53 1.71
CA THR A 659 -5.15 -17.62 2.87
C THR A 659 -5.67 -18.27 4.16
N ARG A 660 -6.39 -19.40 4.10
CA ARG A 660 -6.67 -20.23 5.27
C ARG A 660 -5.40 -20.96 5.70
N PHE A 661 -5.07 -20.89 6.96
CA PHE A 661 -3.93 -21.63 7.56
C PHE A 661 -4.28 -23.11 7.73
N GLU A 662 -4.64 -23.78 6.63
CA GLU A 662 -4.94 -25.19 6.54
C GLU A 662 -4.00 -25.83 5.52
N PRO A 663 -3.68 -27.15 5.63
CA PRO A 663 -2.88 -27.85 4.65
C PRO A 663 -3.57 -27.84 3.27
N ASN A 664 -3.09 -26.98 2.38
CA ASN A 664 -3.59 -26.79 1.01
C ASN A 664 -2.58 -27.32 -0.02
N PHE A 665 -3.09 -27.89 -1.12
CA PHE A 665 -2.28 -28.54 -2.14
C PHE A 665 -2.69 -28.09 -3.54
N PHE A 666 -1.73 -27.96 -4.45
CA PHE A 666 -2.01 -27.67 -5.86
C PHE A 666 -2.67 -28.86 -6.57
N VAL A 667 -2.25 -30.06 -6.21
CA VAL A 667 -2.71 -31.30 -6.84
C VAL A 667 -3.19 -32.27 -5.78
N VAL A 668 -4.35 -32.87 -6.00
CA VAL A 668 -4.93 -33.90 -5.15
C VAL A 668 -5.21 -35.13 -6.00
N PHE A 669 -4.90 -36.30 -5.44
CA PHE A 669 -5.08 -37.61 -6.06
C PHE A 669 -6.16 -38.41 -5.32
N PRO A 670 -6.76 -39.42 -5.93
CA PRO A 670 -7.52 -40.42 -5.22
C PRO A 670 -6.57 -41.32 -4.41
N PRO A 671 -7.02 -41.88 -3.25
CA PRO A 671 -6.14 -42.64 -2.35
C PRO A 671 -5.39 -43.81 -3.01
N PRO A 672 -6.01 -44.65 -3.85
CA PRO A 672 -5.33 -45.85 -4.38
C PRO A 672 -4.08 -45.54 -5.22
N VAL A 673 -4.04 -44.35 -5.84
CA VAL A 673 -2.95 -43.95 -6.76
C VAL A 673 -1.64 -43.69 -6.01
N LEU A 674 -1.70 -43.12 -4.81
CA LEU A 674 -0.51 -42.68 -4.06
C LEU A 674 -0.34 -43.40 -2.72
N GLN A 675 -1.20 -44.36 -2.38
CA GLN A 675 -1.15 -45.01 -1.08
C GLN A 675 0.13 -45.83 -0.84
N ALA A 676 0.77 -46.34 -1.90
CA ALA A 676 2.04 -47.06 -1.79
C ALA A 676 3.30 -46.15 -1.78
N ALA A 677 3.15 -44.85 -2.11
CA ALA A 677 4.29 -43.94 -2.19
C ALA A 677 4.81 -43.58 -0.78
N PRO A 678 6.13 -43.44 -0.59
CA PRO A 678 6.72 -42.90 0.62
C PRO A 678 6.19 -41.48 0.89
N ARG A 679 5.76 -41.23 2.10
CA ARG A 679 5.07 -39.99 2.47
C ARG A 679 5.40 -39.52 3.87
N GLN A 680 5.27 -38.23 4.06
CA GLN A 680 5.22 -37.58 5.35
C GLN A 680 3.79 -37.12 5.65
N TYR A 681 3.52 -36.72 6.88
CA TYR A 681 2.22 -36.21 7.26
C TYR A 681 2.30 -34.78 7.80
N LEU A 682 1.27 -34.01 7.50
CA LEU A 682 0.95 -32.76 8.16
C LEU A 682 -0.26 -33.00 9.05
N LEU A 683 -0.20 -32.60 10.30
CA LEU A 683 -1.31 -32.70 11.23
C LEU A 683 -1.68 -31.30 11.73
N LEU A 684 -2.94 -30.91 11.54
CA LEU A 684 -3.52 -29.67 12.04
C LEU A 684 -4.36 -29.99 13.28
N ALA A 685 -4.02 -29.35 14.38
CA ALA A 685 -4.72 -29.50 15.65
C ALA A 685 -5.35 -28.20 16.13
N GLN A 686 -6.43 -28.30 16.90
CA GLN A 686 -7.04 -27.19 17.62
C GLN A 686 -6.68 -27.29 19.10
N VAL A 687 -5.94 -26.31 19.59
CA VAL A 687 -5.54 -26.19 20.98
C VAL A 687 -6.23 -24.98 21.61
N LYS A 688 -7.00 -25.16 22.64
CA LYS A 688 -7.91 -24.15 23.22
C LYS A 688 -7.19 -23.01 23.95
N ASN A 689 -6.01 -23.28 24.53
CA ASN A 689 -5.27 -22.29 25.35
C ASN A 689 -3.83 -22.12 24.85
N PRO A 690 -3.30 -20.93 24.74
CA PRO A 690 -1.89 -20.69 24.37
C PRO A 690 -0.88 -21.40 25.29
N ALA A 691 -1.12 -21.49 26.57
CA ALA A 691 -0.27 -22.26 27.51
C ALA A 691 -0.27 -23.77 27.21
N ALA A 692 -1.41 -24.31 26.79
CA ALA A 692 -1.53 -25.71 26.39
C ALA A 692 -0.77 -26.03 25.09
N VAL A 693 -0.56 -25.05 24.21
CA VAL A 693 0.28 -25.22 22.99
C VAL A 693 1.70 -25.61 23.39
N THR A 694 2.29 -24.91 24.35
CA THR A 694 3.67 -25.19 24.81
C THR A 694 3.76 -26.57 25.47
N LEU A 695 2.77 -26.95 26.27
CA LEU A 695 2.73 -28.27 26.90
C LEU A 695 2.59 -29.41 25.87
N LEU A 696 1.71 -29.23 24.88
CA LEU A 696 1.55 -30.17 23.77
C LEU A 696 2.83 -30.29 22.92
N GLN A 697 3.45 -29.17 22.55
CA GLN A 697 4.71 -29.14 21.84
C GLN A 697 5.81 -29.90 22.58
N ARG A 698 5.89 -29.72 23.89
CA ARG A 698 6.83 -30.44 24.76
C ARG A 698 6.54 -31.96 24.82
N ALA A 699 5.28 -32.35 24.97
CA ALA A 699 4.88 -33.77 25.00
C ALA A 699 5.26 -34.48 23.68
N VAL A 700 5.03 -33.79 22.54
CA VAL A 700 5.38 -34.31 21.20
C VAL A 700 6.89 -34.42 21.02
N VAL A 701 7.68 -33.39 21.34
CA VAL A 701 9.13 -33.39 21.18
C VAL A 701 9.83 -34.39 22.09
N ASN A 702 9.30 -34.63 23.29
CA ASN A 702 9.85 -35.66 24.20
C ASN A 702 9.69 -37.05 23.62
N ARG A 703 8.64 -37.31 22.85
CA ARG A 703 8.37 -38.62 22.23
C ARG A 703 8.96 -38.74 20.82
N PHE A 704 8.86 -37.66 20.03
CA PHE A 704 9.26 -37.56 18.63
C PHE A 704 10.08 -36.29 18.42
N SER A 705 11.38 -36.36 18.60
CA SER A 705 12.28 -35.18 18.59
C SER A 705 12.48 -34.54 17.21
N ASN A 706 12.15 -35.25 16.12
CA ASN A 706 12.19 -34.75 14.75
C ASN A 706 10.92 -33.96 14.35
N ILE A 707 9.78 -34.17 15.03
CA ILE A 707 8.51 -33.51 14.68
C ILE A 707 8.60 -32.04 15.08
N SER A 708 8.41 -31.17 14.12
CA SER A 708 8.36 -29.72 14.33
C SER A 708 6.91 -29.23 14.33
N SER A 709 6.62 -28.20 15.12
CA SER A 709 5.29 -27.62 15.22
C SER A 709 5.30 -26.10 15.15
N ILE A 710 4.35 -25.53 14.41
CA ILE A 710 4.16 -24.09 14.27
C ILE A 710 2.87 -23.67 14.97
N ASP A 711 2.99 -22.70 15.88
CA ASP A 711 1.83 -22.02 16.48
C ASP A 711 1.35 -20.89 15.55
N LEU A 712 0.25 -21.15 14.85
CA LEU A 712 -0.37 -20.18 13.93
C LEU A 712 -0.92 -18.95 14.67
N THR A 713 -1.21 -19.07 15.97
CA THR A 713 -1.68 -17.92 16.77
C THR A 713 -0.59 -16.85 16.90
N ALA A 714 0.67 -17.27 17.00
CA ALA A 714 1.81 -16.33 17.02
C ALA A 714 1.95 -15.60 15.68
N ILE A 715 1.82 -16.32 14.56
CA ILE A 715 1.84 -15.74 13.22
C ILE A 715 0.69 -14.73 13.06
N LYS A 716 -0.52 -15.12 13.46
CA LYS A 716 -1.71 -14.26 13.41
C LYS A 716 -1.48 -12.94 14.17
N ARG A 717 -0.97 -13.01 15.42
CA ARG A 717 -0.68 -11.80 16.21
C ARG A 717 0.31 -10.87 15.53
N THR A 718 1.29 -11.42 14.83
CA THR A 718 2.28 -10.61 14.10
C THR A 718 1.67 -9.97 12.86
N VAL A 719 0.84 -10.71 12.10
CA VAL A 719 0.07 -10.17 10.99
C VAL A 719 -0.87 -9.07 11.46
N ASP A 720 -1.60 -9.28 12.58
CA ASP A 720 -2.50 -8.29 13.16
C ASP A 720 -1.75 -7.00 13.55
N ARG A 721 -0.53 -7.12 14.10
CA ARG A 721 0.33 -5.96 14.39
C ARG A 721 0.70 -5.18 13.13
N ILE A 722 1.10 -5.86 12.07
CA ILE A 722 1.44 -5.22 10.78
C ILE A 722 0.20 -4.53 10.21
N VAL A 723 -0.94 -5.22 10.21
CA VAL A 723 -2.22 -4.67 9.76
C VAL A 723 -2.61 -3.42 10.57
N ALA A 724 -2.44 -3.44 11.89
CA ALA A 724 -2.71 -2.29 12.74
C ALA A 724 -1.81 -1.09 12.41
N LYS A 725 -0.51 -1.33 12.15
CA LYS A 725 0.45 -0.28 11.79
C LYS A 725 0.18 0.31 10.39
N VAL A 726 -0.09 -0.54 9.40
CA VAL A 726 -0.52 -0.10 8.07
C VAL A 726 -1.81 0.72 8.16
N SER A 727 -2.76 0.28 8.99
CA SER A 727 -4.00 1.03 9.25
C SER A 727 -3.74 2.39 9.86
N LEU A 728 -2.77 2.50 10.78
CA LEU A 728 -2.38 3.78 11.38
C LEU A 728 -1.81 4.74 10.33
N ALA A 729 -0.92 4.28 9.45
CA ALA A 729 -0.35 5.08 8.36
C ALA A 729 -1.45 5.60 7.41
N ILE A 730 -2.42 4.75 7.05
CA ILE A 730 -3.52 5.15 6.17
C ILE A 730 -4.48 6.12 6.87
N ARG A 731 -4.76 5.93 8.17
CA ARG A 731 -5.55 6.89 8.97
C ARG A 731 -4.88 8.25 9.03
N PHE A 732 -3.55 8.29 9.16
CA PHE A 732 -2.79 9.53 9.10
C PHE A 732 -2.97 10.24 7.75
N MET A 733 -2.90 9.50 6.62
CA MET A 733 -3.14 10.06 5.29
C MET A 733 -4.59 10.57 5.12
N ALA A 734 -5.57 9.84 5.65
CA ALA A 734 -6.97 10.27 5.62
C ALA A 734 -7.17 11.56 6.43
N LEU A 735 -6.57 11.64 7.63
CA LEU A 735 -6.60 12.86 8.45
C LEU A 735 -5.94 14.03 7.73
N PHE A 736 -4.82 13.79 7.06
CA PHE A 736 -4.13 14.80 6.25
C PHE A 736 -5.01 15.31 5.10
N SER A 737 -5.71 14.40 4.40
CA SER A 737 -6.64 14.76 3.32
C SER A 737 -7.79 15.62 3.83
N VAL A 738 -8.33 15.32 5.02
CA VAL A 738 -9.33 16.16 5.69
C VAL A 738 -8.74 17.53 6.06
N ALA A 739 -7.51 17.56 6.57
CA ALA A 739 -6.82 18.81 6.91
C ALA A 739 -6.65 19.73 5.69
N VAL A 740 -6.37 19.17 4.51
CA VAL A 740 -6.32 19.94 3.24
C VAL A 740 -7.71 20.44 2.83
N ALA A 741 -8.77 19.65 3.05
CA ALA A 741 -10.13 20.01 2.65
C ALA A 741 -10.69 21.20 3.49
N ILE A 742 -10.32 21.33 4.76
CA ILE A 742 -10.81 22.38 5.67
C ILE A 742 -10.50 23.80 5.16
N PRO A 743 -9.24 24.19 4.85
CA PRO A 743 -8.94 25.52 4.32
C PRO A 743 -9.61 25.78 2.98
N VAL A 744 -9.75 24.77 2.13
CA VAL A 744 -10.41 24.89 0.82
C VAL A 744 -11.88 25.21 1.00
N LEU A 745 -12.56 24.47 1.89
CA LEU A 745 -13.97 24.69 2.21
C LEU A 745 -14.17 26.06 2.86
N PHE A 746 -13.34 26.42 3.84
CA PHE A 746 -13.39 27.73 4.48
C PHE A 746 -13.17 28.88 3.50
N SER A 747 -12.23 28.71 2.56
CA SER A 747 -11.99 29.69 1.49
C SER A 747 -13.21 29.83 0.57
N ALA A 748 -13.84 28.72 0.17
CA ALA A 748 -15.00 28.71 -0.70
C ALA A 748 -16.22 29.37 -0.03
N VAL A 749 -16.46 29.08 1.26
CA VAL A 749 -17.57 29.70 2.02
C VAL A 749 -17.30 31.18 2.32
N SER A 750 -16.06 31.54 2.66
CA SER A 750 -15.67 32.93 2.92
C SER A 750 -15.79 33.83 1.68
N ALA A 751 -15.70 33.26 0.49
CA ALA A 751 -15.87 34.00 -0.77
C ALA A 751 -17.31 34.53 -0.97
N THR A 752 -18.31 33.88 -0.37
CA THR A 752 -19.73 34.31 -0.46
C THR A 752 -20.18 35.17 0.72
N ARG A 753 -19.30 35.40 1.72
CA ARG A 753 -19.64 36.05 2.99
C ARG A 753 -20.32 37.42 2.82
N ARG A 754 -19.80 38.32 1.95
CA ARG A 754 -20.40 39.66 1.73
C ARG A 754 -21.81 39.54 1.15
N ALA A 755 -22.02 38.70 0.14
CA ALA A 755 -23.35 38.49 -0.42
C ALA A 755 -24.34 37.98 0.64
N ARG A 756 -23.88 37.06 1.51
CA ARG A 756 -24.71 36.53 2.61
C ARG A 756 -25.02 37.56 3.70
N VAL A 757 -24.05 38.41 4.04
CA VAL A 757 -24.30 39.51 4.99
C VAL A 757 -25.37 40.45 4.42
N ARG A 758 -25.24 40.87 3.17
CA ARG A 758 -26.20 41.75 2.48
C ARG A 758 -27.61 41.10 2.42
N GLU A 759 -27.71 39.84 2.04
CA GLU A 759 -28.99 39.10 2.06
C GLU A 759 -29.57 38.98 3.47
N GLY A 760 -28.73 38.67 4.47
CA GLY A 760 -29.14 38.54 5.85
C GLY A 760 -29.65 39.87 6.45
N VAL A 761 -29.03 41.00 6.10
CA VAL A 761 -29.47 42.31 6.48
C VAL A 761 -30.79 42.67 5.80
N LEU A 762 -30.96 42.43 4.52
CA LEU A 762 -32.23 42.61 3.81
C LEU A 762 -33.36 41.77 4.44
N LEU A 763 -33.08 40.52 4.81
CA LEU A 763 -34.06 39.69 5.50
C LEU A 763 -34.41 40.24 6.91
N LYS A 764 -33.43 40.80 7.65
CA LYS A 764 -33.67 41.43 8.93
C LYS A 764 -34.50 42.70 8.80
N THR A 765 -34.28 43.51 7.76
CA THR A 765 -35.12 44.69 7.51
C THR A 765 -36.56 44.31 7.16
N LEU A 766 -36.79 43.13 6.59
CA LEU A 766 -38.09 42.54 6.33
C LEU A 766 -38.69 41.79 7.54
N GLY A 767 -38.05 41.88 8.73
CA GLY A 767 -38.52 41.28 9.97
C GLY A 767 -38.09 39.84 10.25
N ALA A 768 -37.12 39.29 9.50
CA ALA A 768 -36.65 37.91 9.74
C ALA A 768 -35.81 37.84 11.04
N THR A 769 -36.12 36.86 11.89
CA THR A 769 -35.38 36.59 13.11
C THR A 769 -34.02 35.95 12.85
N ARG A 770 -33.07 36.09 13.80
CA ARG A 770 -31.75 35.41 13.72
C ARG A 770 -31.89 33.90 13.54
N GLY A 771 -32.89 33.28 14.19
CA GLY A 771 -33.17 31.85 14.07
C GLY A 771 -33.65 31.44 12.68
N GLN A 772 -34.46 32.27 12.01
CA GLN A 772 -34.90 32.01 10.64
C GLN A 772 -33.73 32.10 9.67
N ILE A 773 -32.86 33.12 9.80
CA ILE A 773 -31.64 33.25 8.97
C ILE A 773 -30.69 32.05 9.17
N ALA A 774 -30.50 31.64 10.45
CA ALA A 774 -29.69 30.44 10.74
C ALA A 774 -30.23 29.17 10.08
N ARG A 775 -31.55 28.94 10.12
CA ARG A 775 -32.22 27.80 9.48
C ARG A 775 -32.11 27.85 7.96
N ILE A 776 -32.15 29.02 7.33
CA ILE A 776 -31.93 29.18 5.87
C ILE A 776 -30.50 28.77 5.51
N LEU A 777 -29.48 29.23 6.25
CA LEU A 777 -28.08 28.86 6.04
C LEU A 777 -27.85 27.37 6.30
N LEU A 778 -28.47 26.80 7.34
CA LEU A 778 -28.40 25.38 7.63
C LEU A 778 -29.01 24.53 6.47
N ALA A 779 -30.16 24.92 5.95
CA ALA A 779 -30.79 24.24 4.81
C ALA A 779 -29.91 24.29 3.55
N GLU A 780 -29.27 25.42 3.28
CA GLU A 780 -28.36 25.57 2.15
C GLU A 780 -27.11 24.72 2.30
N TYR A 781 -26.40 24.84 3.43
CA TYR A 781 -25.14 24.09 3.64
C TYR A 781 -25.35 22.60 3.82
N SER A 782 -26.51 22.16 4.38
CA SER A 782 -26.86 20.75 4.45
C SER A 782 -27.07 20.14 3.05
N LEU A 783 -27.73 20.85 2.15
CA LEU A 783 -27.92 20.40 0.76
C LEU A 783 -26.59 20.35 0.00
N LEU A 784 -25.73 21.37 0.15
CA LEU A 784 -24.40 21.38 -0.46
C LEU A 784 -23.52 20.25 0.06
N GLY A 785 -23.51 20.04 1.39
CA GLY A 785 -22.78 18.97 2.04
C GLY A 785 -23.28 17.58 1.65
N ALA A 786 -24.61 17.38 1.64
CA ALA A 786 -25.23 16.12 1.25
C ALA A 786 -24.92 15.76 -0.20
N LEU A 787 -25.03 16.72 -1.11
CA LEU A 787 -24.73 16.45 -2.52
C LEU A 787 -23.24 16.18 -2.73
N GLY A 788 -22.34 17.04 -2.16
CA GLY A 788 -20.90 16.83 -2.26
C GLY A 788 -20.49 15.50 -1.63
N GLY A 789 -21.04 15.16 -0.47
CA GLY A 789 -20.81 13.90 0.21
C GLY A 789 -21.29 12.68 -0.59
N LEU A 790 -22.54 12.71 -1.09
CA LEU A 790 -23.12 11.62 -1.88
C LEU A 790 -22.38 11.41 -3.20
N THR A 791 -22.10 12.49 -3.93
CA THR A 791 -21.38 12.36 -5.22
C THR A 791 -19.94 11.91 -5.02
N GLY A 792 -19.25 12.42 -4.00
CA GLY A 792 -17.92 11.96 -3.62
C GLY A 792 -17.90 10.49 -3.20
N MET A 793 -18.92 10.04 -2.45
CA MET A 793 -19.11 8.65 -2.07
C MET A 793 -19.32 7.74 -3.28
N LEU A 794 -20.20 8.11 -4.21
CA LEU A 794 -20.45 7.31 -5.42
C LEU A 794 -19.20 7.20 -6.30
N LEU A 795 -18.50 8.32 -6.50
CA LEU A 795 -17.23 8.33 -7.23
C LEU A 795 -16.15 7.53 -6.51
N SER A 796 -16.12 7.51 -5.16
CA SER A 796 -15.15 6.73 -4.40
C SER A 796 -15.34 5.23 -4.55
N ILE A 797 -16.57 4.76 -4.68
CA ILE A 797 -16.86 3.34 -4.97
C ILE A 797 -16.28 2.95 -6.32
N ALA A 798 -16.51 3.77 -7.35
CA ALA A 798 -15.95 3.52 -8.69
C ALA A 798 -14.42 3.61 -8.70
N GLY A 799 -13.84 4.64 -8.07
CA GLY A 799 -12.40 4.84 -7.96
C GLY A 799 -11.70 3.72 -7.18
N ALA A 800 -12.23 3.35 -6.03
CA ALA A 800 -11.70 2.26 -5.22
C ALA A 800 -11.84 0.90 -5.93
N TRP A 801 -12.96 0.65 -6.62
CA TRP A 801 -13.12 -0.54 -7.44
C TRP A 801 -12.04 -0.64 -8.51
N ALA A 802 -11.77 0.45 -9.22
CA ALA A 802 -10.72 0.48 -10.25
C ALA A 802 -9.34 0.22 -9.65
N VAL A 803 -8.98 0.87 -8.55
CA VAL A 803 -7.69 0.69 -7.85
C VAL A 803 -7.53 -0.76 -7.35
N VAL A 804 -8.54 -1.29 -6.64
CA VAL A 804 -8.52 -2.64 -6.07
C VAL A 804 -8.47 -3.70 -7.17
N ARG A 805 -9.21 -3.51 -8.27
CA ARG A 805 -9.31 -4.48 -9.36
C ARG A 805 -8.09 -4.49 -10.28
N TYR A 806 -7.58 -3.31 -10.65
CA TYR A 806 -6.52 -3.20 -11.67
C TYR A 806 -5.11 -3.06 -11.09
N ILE A 807 -4.93 -2.35 -9.97
CA ILE A 807 -3.63 -2.19 -9.33
C ILE A 807 -3.36 -3.38 -8.39
N PHE A 808 -4.28 -3.66 -7.46
CA PHE A 808 -4.08 -4.75 -6.48
C PHE A 808 -4.58 -6.11 -6.95
N LYS A 809 -5.30 -6.18 -8.10
CA LYS A 809 -5.83 -7.42 -8.73
C LYS A 809 -6.60 -8.29 -7.75
N THR A 810 -7.43 -7.68 -6.89
CA THR A 810 -8.21 -8.35 -5.85
C THR A 810 -9.71 -8.14 -6.07
N PRO A 811 -10.58 -9.04 -5.56
CA PRO A 811 -12.02 -8.82 -5.56
C PRO A 811 -12.35 -7.60 -4.69
N PHE A 812 -13.28 -6.76 -5.17
CA PHE A 812 -13.73 -5.56 -4.49
C PHE A 812 -15.01 -5.85 -3.70
N ALA A 813 -15.03 -5.41 -2.44
CA ALA A 813 -16.22 -5.45 -1.58
C ALA A 813 -16.48 -4.03 -1.03
N PRO A 814 -17.61 -3.37 -1.38
CA PRO A 814 -17.92 -2.05 -0.88
C PRO A 814 -18.30 -2.09 0.60
N ALA A 815 -17.66 -1.26 1.42
CA ALA A 815 -18.01 -1.05 2.82
C ALA A 815 -18.96 0.16 2.92
N LEU A 816 -20.26 -0.05 2.67
CA LEU A 816 -21.24 1.04 2.54
C LEU A 816 -21.43 1.81 3.86
N LEU A 817 -21.55 1.13 5.00
CA LEU A 817 -21.80 1.79 6.30
C LEU A 817 -20.70 2.80 6.69
N PRO A 818 -19.41 2.49 6.64
CA PRO A 818 -18.38 3.48 6.96
C PRO A 818 -18.31 4.67 5.99
N ILE A 819 -18.51 4.45 4.70
CA ILE A 819 -18.48 5.56 3.72
C ILE A 819 -19.69 6.48 3.84
N THR A 820 -20.87 5.98 4.23
CA THR A 820 -22.01 6.83 4.61
C THR A 820 -21.70 7.64 5.86
N GLY A 821 -20.96 7.06 6.84
CA GLY A 821 -20.46 7.77 8.00
C GLY A 821 -19.50 8.90 7.61
N ILE A 822 -18.57 8.68 6.69
CA ILE A 822 -17.67 9.72 6.16
C ILE A 822 -18.48 10.83 5.48
N ALA A 823 -19.47 10.49 4.66
CA ALA A 823 -20.34 11.48 4.02
C ALA A 823 -21.10 12.31 5.07
N ALA A 824 -21.62 11.69 6.13
CA ALA A 824 -22.28 12.39 7.22
C ALA A 824 -21.34 13.35 7.98
N VAL A 825 -20.10 12.94 8.24
CA VAL A 825 -19.07 13.82 8.85
C VAL A 825 -18.77 15.02 7.94
N ILE A 826 -18.72 14.86 6.63
CA ILE A 826 -18.50 15.95 5.69
C ILE A 826 -19.69 16.92 5.70
N VAL A 827 -20.93 16.41 5.78
CA VAL A 827 -22.12 17.26 5.95
C VAL A 827 -22.03 18.05 7.25
N ALA A 828 -21.70 17.40 8.37
CA ALA A 828 -21.55 18.05 9.66
C ALA A 828 -20.46 19.12 9.66
N LEU A 829 -19.29 18.82 9.04
CA LEU A 829 -18.20 19.77 8.87
C LEU A 829 -18.62 20.98 8.01
N THR A 830 -19.37 20.74 6.94
CA THR A 830 -19.91 21.81 6.07
C THR A 830 -20.86 22.72 6.83
N LEU A 831 -21.74 22.15 7.63
CA LEU A 831 -22.66 22.90 8.49
C LEU A 831 -21.90 23.74 9.53
N LEU A 832 -20.91 23.13 10.18
CA LEU A 832 -20.08 23.82 11.18
C LEU A 832 -19.35 25.02 10.57
N ILE A 833 -18.63 24.80 9.44
CA ILE A 833 -17.88 25.88 8.76
C ILE A 833 -18.84 26.94 8.21
N GLY A 834 -19.99 26.53 7.68
CA GLY A 834 -21.03 27.44 7.19
C GLY A 834 -21.58 28.35 8.28
N LEU A 835 -21.87 27.81 9.46
CA LEU A 835 -22.32 28.59 10.63
C LEU A 835 -21.23 29.50 11.16
N LEU A 836 -19.98 29.00 11.26
CA LEU A 836 -18.84 29.82 11.73
C LEU A 836 -18.56 30.99 10.80
N ALA A 837 -18.57 30.77 9.51
CA ALA A 837 -18.39 31.81 8.50
C ALA A 837 -19.59 32.75 8.40
N GLY A 838 -20.78 32.29 8.77
CA GLY A 838 -22.03 33.06 8.84
C GLY A 838 -22.19 33.93 10.12
N ARG A 839 -21.30 33.79 11.12
CA ARG A 839 -21.43 34.50 12.41
C ARG A 839 -21.61 36.01 12.28
N ASP A 840 -20.97 36.62 11.28
CA ASP A 840 -21.05 38.08 11.06
C ASP A 840 -22.43 38.48 10.51
N VAL A 841 -23.13 37.61 9.79
CA VAL A 841 -24.52 37.84 9.37
C VAL A 841 -25.43 38.05 10.57
N PHE A 842 -25.14 37.39 11.71
CA PHE A 842 -25.92 37.52 12.93
C PHE A 842 -25.53 38.76 13.74
N ARG A 843 -24.27 39.23 13.67
CA ARG A 843 -23.73 40.33 14.47
C ARG A 843 -23.97 41.71 13.88
N GLU A 844 -23.95 41.81 12.53
CA GLU A 844 -24.14 43.10 11.87
C GLU A 844 -25.59 43.63 12.01
N THR A 845 -25.67 44.90 12.35
CA THR A 845 -26.96 45.61 12.47
C THR A 845 -27.39 46.15 11.09
N PRO A 846 -28.71 46.28 10.83
CA PRO A 846 -29.21 46.82 9.55
C PRO A 846 -28.65 48.22 9.22
N ILE A 847 -28.48 49.04 10.21
CA ILE A 847 -27.98 50.44 10.07
C ILE A 847 -26.49 50.44 9.65
N ALA A 848 -25.64 49.58 10.23
CA ALA A 848 -24.25 49.50 9.90
C ALA A 848 -24.04 49.04 8.44
N ALA A 849 -24.84 48.08 7.99
CA ALA A 849 -24.74 47.57 6.61
C ALA A 849 -25.28 48.55 5.54
N LEU A 850 -26.26 49.39 5.91
CA LEU A 850 -26.77 50.45 5.04
C LEU A 850 -25.78 51.63 4.93
N ARG A 851 -24.91 51.81 5.91
CA ARG A 851 -23.88 52.88 5.94
C ARG A 851 -22.63 52.50 5.11
N ASP A 852 -22.37 51.23 4.96
CA ASP A 852 -21.30 50.70 4.11
C ASP A 852 -21.71 50.49 2.63
N VAL A 853 -22.96 50.81 2.27
CA VAL A 853 -23.54 50.89 0.93
C VAL A 853 -23.54 52.34 0.44
#